data_35ead92ebe05cfd5021aab60d231038a
#
_entry.id   35ead92ebe05cfd5021aab60d231038a
#
_cell.length_a   1.000
_cell.length_b   1.000
_cell.length_c   1.000
_cell.angle_alpha   90.00
_cell.angle_beta   90.00
_cell.angle_gamma   90.00
#
_symmetry.space_group_name_H-M   'P 1'
#
loop_
_entity.id
_entity.type
_entity.pdbx_description
1 polymer ?
#
loop_
_entity_poly.entity_id
_entity_poly.type
_entity_poly.pdbx_seq_one_letter_code
_entity_poly.pdbx_strand_id
1 'polypeptide(L)'
;MQESKIIKLSLLTALFLANLEAKELSENVNLQKVIVSASGFEQEADSNLRNVISIEGKDLQNKGYTSLEQALERVAGINFVNFGLGRNIDLRGQGNKSNIAVKVMIDGRSINVLDNSHGVTPLQSVNLDNVERIEIVPGGGSVLYGNGTRGGAINIITKKQKEDALAFSVSGGGFDGGHLGGNLGLNAAKKIDENLAFSFDLQGFNKDGYQEGYNQKGYYLNTKTYINVSDDGDLTLSYNYFRTLNTSSGYLTKEQAQNDPRQKGDNENITQINRPEIALNYHHYFNDFYEFSLETFWQNQKIHYLKDVSTMTSRGMSVPVYQSGSGFEDTLMGVNFKNKLNYAQNSYFVFGYEFANQDAKRKSIVHYSLTAPIQMNHTMTTLMDMDKQSHSFFMLDSHEFNDFFSLSGGTRYEFSLYDTNRNYNSNMIMMGRPTNTSEFFATDDTSHNLAFELTPNFTYSNTGKIYAKYERGFISPSPSQLVNKDQKSQKYYSANLDPEIFHTFELGIDDFWWDFYGFNLSVFYTLSKDEISYLGNPHATGGAFWKYYNIDETRRLGAELNLSQNFLDESLILKQSLTYLDAKISKGINDGLEIPYVSKIKATAGLEYAWNKNFSNFVDLTYFSRAKDGGKIDETTGKMSQNAWIKDYFLSDVGVNYHYKNLQVLAGIRNLFDRKYYTYQDSVNNQYLVGNGRNYYVEFKYLF
;
A
#
# COMPACT_ATOMS: atom_id res chain seq x y z
N MET A 1 8.92 36.90 -25.69
CA MET A 1 9.17 35.80 -24.70
C MET A 1 9.68 36.31 -23.32
N GLN A 2 10.04 37.56 -23.14
CA GLN A 2 10.46 38.15 -21.87
C GLN A 2 9.30 38.77 -21.05
N GLU A 3 8.26 39.27 -21.72
CA GLU A 3 7.10 39.91 -21.03
C GLU A 3 6.19 38.91 -20.24
N SER A 4 6.14 37.64 -20.66
CA SER A 4 5.31 36.64 -19.97
C SER A 4 5.90 36.17 -18.64
N LYS A 5 7.20 36.33 -18.41
CA LYS A 5 7.88 35.97 -17.15
C LYS A 5 7.71 37.03 -16.07
N ILE A 6 7.58 38.30 -16.46
CA ILE A 6 7.42 39.43 -15.54
C ILE A 6 5.99 39.45 -14.97
N ILE A 7 4.98 39.12 -15.78
CA ILE A 7 3.58 39.04 -15.33
C ILE A 7 3.36 37.88 -14.34
N LYS A 8 4.07 36.77 -14.53
CA LYS A 8 3.98 35.62 -13.58
C LYS A 8 4.66 35.89 -12.23
N LEU A 9 5.70 36.71 -12.21
CA LEU A 9 6.39 37.09 -10.97
C LEU A 9 5.63 38.19 -10.21
N SER A 10 4.96 39.11 -10.92
CA SER A 10 4.17 40.19 -10.31
C SER A 10 2.83 39.70 -9.72
N LEU A 11 2.23 38.63 -10.23
CA LEU A 11 1.05 38.01 -9.60
C LEU A 11 1.40 37.27 -8.30
N LEU A 12 2.58 36.66 -8.22
CA LEU A 12 3.07 36.06 -6.98
C LEU A 12 3.42 37.11 -5.91
N THR A 13 3.95 38.25 -6.32
CA THR A 13 4.32 39.36 -5.38
C THR A 13 3.11 40.15 -4.94
N ALA A 14 2.07 40.30 -5.76
CA ALA A 14 0.83 41.00 -5.40
C ALA A 14 -0.04 40.16 -4.43
N LEU A 15 0.05 38.85 -4.45
CA LEU A 15 -0.57 37.93 -3.47
C LEU A 15 0.12 38.01 -2.10
N PHE A 16 1.38 38.43 -2.04
CA PHE A 16 2.16 38.53 -0.79
C PHE A 16 1.96 39.81 0.00
N LEU A 17 1.34 40.87 -0.59
CA LEU A 17 1.25 42.21 0.01
C LEU A 17 -0.16 42.62 0.47
N ALA A 18 -1.16 41.77 0.40
CA ALA A 18 -2.52 42.07 0.81
C ALA A 18 -2.78 41.56 2.25
N ASN A 19 -2.59 42.51 3.20
CA ASN A 19 -3.14 42.54 4.55
C ASN A 19 -2.67 41.49 5.57
N LEU A 20 -1.65 41.89 6.31
CA LEU A 20 -1.32 41.39 7.65
C LEU A 20 -2.28 42.05 8.68
N GLU A 21 -3.44 41.50 8.88
CA GLU A 21 -4.21 41.62 10.12
C GLU A 21 -4.57 40.22 10.60
N ALA A 22 -3.67 39.66 11.41
CA ALA A 22 -3.93 38.43 12.15
C ALA A 22 -4.93 38.70 13.26
N LYS A 23 -6.11 38.13 13.17
CA LYS A 23 -7.09 38.12 14.25
C LYS A 23 -7.05 36.75 14.93
N GLU A 24 -6.99 36.76 16.26
CA GLU A 24 -6.92 35.60 17.15
C GLU A 24 -7.74 34.43 16.65
N LEU A 25 -7.07 33.32 16.36
CA LEU A 25 -7.66 32.02 16.10
C LEU A 25 -7.89 31.30 17.44
N SER A 26 -9.10 30.83 17.60
CA SER A 26 -9.66 30.12 18.75
C SER A 26 -8.79 28.97 19.26
N GLU A 27 -8.91 28.76 20.57
CA GLU A 27 -8.34 27.68 21.38
C GLU A 27 -8.00 26.40 20.58
N ASN A 28 -6.72 26.14 20.39
CA ASN A 28 -6.21 24.85 19.98
C ASN A 28 -6.46 23.86 21.12
N VAL A 29 -7.50 23.06 20.99
CA VAL A 29 -7.55 21.79 21.69
C VAL A 29 -6.45 20.96 21.04
N ASN A 30 -5.30 20.89 21.68
CA ASN A 30 -4.24 19.93 21.38
C ASN A 30 -4.84 18.54 21.70
N LEU A 31 -5.57 17.96 20.75
CA LEU A 31 -6.01 16.57 20.84
C LEU A 31 -4.72 15.75 20.81
N GLN A 32 -4.39 15.17 21.97
CA GLN A 32 -3.25 14.26 22.08
C GLN A 32 -3.34 13.23 20.96
N LYS A 33 -2.31 13.18 20.11
CA LYS A 33 -2.26 12.22 19.00
C LYS A 33 -2.30 10.81 19.58
N VAL A 34 -3.34 10.06 19.23
CA VAL A 34 -3.48 8.64 19.61
C VAL A 34 -2.96 7.75 18.49
N ILE A 35 -2.22 6.72 18.82
CA ILE A 35 -1.74 5.69 17.89
C ILE A 35 -2.05 4.29 18.43
N VAL A 36 -2.21 3.34 17.51
CA VAL A 36 -2.45 1.92 17.80
C VAL A 36 -1.28 1.05 17.38
N SER A 37 -0.58 1.43 16.31
CA SER A 37 0.42 0.57 15.65
C SER A 37 1.70 0.34 16.47
N ALA A 38 1.86 1.01 17.59
CA ALA A 38 3.01 0.81 18.47
C ALA A 38 2.86 -0.37 19.42
N SER A 39 1.67 -0.60 19.98
CA SER A 39 1.40 -1.65 20.97
C SER A 39 0.25 -2.60 20.59
N GLY A 40 -0.54 -2.23 19.57
CA GLY A 40 -1.79 -2.90 19.25
C GLY A 40 -2.99 -2.47 20.10
N PHE A 41 -2.80 -1.47 20.97
CA PHE A 41 -3.80 -0.78 21.77
C PHE A 41 -3.72 0.72 21.54
N GLU A 42 -4.82 1.44 21.75
CA GLU A 42 -4.81 2.91 21.68
C GLU A 42 -3.91 3.48 22.78
N GLN A 43 -2.99 4.35 22.40
CA GLN A 43 -2.10 5.05 23.33
C GLN A 43 -1.72 6.43 22.79
N GLU A 44 -1.29 7.32 23.65
CA GLU A 44 -0.80 8.64 23.26
C GLU A 44 0.49 8.52 22.44
N ALA A 45 0.61 9.31 21.38
CA ALA A 45 1.78 9.26 20.49
C ALA A 45 3.08 9.65 21.22
N ASP A 46 2.99 10.54 22.19
CA ASP A 46 4.15 11.01 22.96
C ASP A 46 4.73 9.93 23.89
N SER A 47 3.89 8.99 24.34
CA SER A 47 4.31 7.82 25.11
C SER A 47 4.92 6.71 24.24
N ASN A 48 4.97 6.89 22.92
CA ASN A 48 5.42 5.87 22.01
C ASN A 48 6.94 5.78 21.91
N LEU A 49 7.48 4.62 22.19
CA LEU A 49 8.91 4.31 22.11
C LEU A 49 9.33 3.78 20.74
N ARG A 50 8.40 3.69 19.77
CA ARG A 50 8.65 3.22 18.41
C ARG A 50 8.50 4.36 17.41
N ASN A 51 9.24 4.31 16.31
CA ASN A 51 9.05 5.22 15.20
C ASN A 51 7.74 4.90 14.46
N VAL A 52 6.70 5.66 14.71
CA VAL A 52 5.41 5.58 14.01
C VAL A 52 5.10 6.95 13.40
N ILE A 53 4.89 6.96 12.09
CA ILE A 53 4.44 8.15 11.36
C ILE A 53 2.92 8.11 11.29
N SER A 54 2.25 9.11 11.85
CA SER A 54 0.79 9.27 11.77
C SER A 54 0.42 10.38 10.78
N ILE A 55 -0.52 10.08 9.89
CA ILE A 55 -1.07 11.02 8.90
C ILE A 55 -2.57 11.09 9.15
N GLU A 56 -3.05 12.26 9.54
CA GLU A 56 -4.46 12.46 9.84
C GLU A 56 -5.32 12.41 8.56
N GLY A 57 -6.46 11.74 8.64
CA GLY A 57 -7.41 11.65 7.53
C GLY A 57 -7.93 13.03 7.11
N LYS A 58 -8.05 13.98 8.06
CA LYS A 58 -8.40 15.36 7.78
C LYS A 58 -7.39 16.05 6.86
N ASP A 59 -6.08 15.83 7.07
CA ASP A 59 -5.02 16.39 6.21
C ASP A 59 -5.14 15.86 4.78
N LEU A 60 -5.50 14.57 4.62
CA LEU A 60 -5.71 13.96 3.30
C LEU A 60 -6.96 14.50 2.62
N GLN A 61 -8.06 14.66 3.37
CA GLN A 61 -9.32 15.20 2.86
C GLN A 61 -9.18 16.66 2.45
N ASN A 62 -8.46 17.48 3.19
CA ASN A 62 -8.20 18.88 2.88
C ASN A 62 -7.37 19.09 1.60
N LYS A 63 -6.74 18.03 1.08
CA LYS A 63 -6.01 18.05 -0.20
C LYS A 63 -6.77 17.41 -1.36
N GLY A 64 -7.99 16.91 -1.11
CA GLY A 64 -8.88 16.33 -2.12
C GLY A 64 -8.33 15.11 -2.83
N TYR A 65 -7.54 14.29 -2.14
CA TYR A 65 -7.13 13.01 -2.69
C TYR A 65 -8.33 12.09 -2.84
N THR A 66 -8.40 11.38 -3.94
CA THR A 66 -9.51 10.48 -4.27
C THR A 66 -9.13 9.00 -4.22
N SER A 67 -7.89 8.69 -3.88
CA SER A 67 -7.40 7.34 -3.65
C SER A 67 -6.24 7.35 -2.65
N LEU A 68 -6.05 6.21 -1.99
CA LEU A 68 -4.95 6.01 -1.05
C LEU A 68 -3.59 6.20 -1.74
N GLU A 69 -3.45 5.74 -2.97
CA GLU A 69 -2.21 5.87 -3.73
C GLU A 69 -1.84 7.33 -3.98
N GLN A 70 -2.82 8.17 -4.34
CA GLN A 70 -2.58 9.60 -4.55
C GLN A 70 -2.13 10.29 -3.26
N ALA A 71 -2.77 9.95 -2.15
CA ALA A 71 -2.45 10.50 -0.84
C ALA A 71 -1.02 10.12 -0.41
N LEU A 72 -0.71 8.82 -0.47
CA LEU A 72 0.57 8.30 0.00
C LEU A 72 1.75 8.60 -0.94
N GLU A 73 1.51 8.87 -2.22
CA GLU A 73 2.58 9.27 -3.16
C GLU A 73 3.27 10.58 -2.74
N ARG A 74 2.61 11.42 -1.96
CA ARG A 74 3.15 12.69 -1.41
C ARG A 74 3.79 12.52 -0.03
N VAL A 75 3.74 11.32 0.54
CA VAL A 75 4.30 11.03 1.87
C VAL A 75 5.77 10.61 1.76
N ALA A 76 6.57 11.08 2.71
CA ALA A 76 7.97 10.71 2.85
C ALA A 76 8.16 9.19 2.95
N GLY A 77 9.27 8.67 2.43
CA GLY A 77 9.63 7.25 2.54
C GLY A 77 8.76 6.27 1.75
N ILE A 78 7.58 6.71 1.27
CA ILE A 78 6.66 5.85 0.50
C ILE A 78 6.93 6.00 -0.99
N ASN A 79 7.23 4.91 -1.66
CA ASN A 79 7.29 4.79 -3.10
C ASN A 79 6.17 3.85 -3.59
N PHE A 80 5.99 3.76 -4.91
CA PHE A 80 5.07 2.82 -5.51
C PHE A 80 5.73 2.04 -6.62
N VAL A 81 5.43 0.75 -6.68
CA VAL A 81 5.79 -0.11 -7.79
C VAL A 81 4.51 -0.53 -8.51
N ASN A 82 4.44 -0.25 -9.80
CA ASN A 82 3.28 -0.54 -10.64
C ASN A 82 3.57 -1.76 -11.54
N PHE A 83 2.66 -2.75 -11.55
CA PHE A 83 2.78 -3.95 -12.38
C PHE A 83 1.64 -4.05 -13.41
N GLY A 84 0.97 -2.95 -13.72
CA GLY A 84 -0.13 -2.92 -14.68
C GLY A 84 -1.48 -3.38 -14.14
N LEU A 85 -1.50 -4.28 -13.20
CA LEU A 85 -2.72 -4.72 -12.50
C LEU A 85 -3.07 -3.82 -11.30
N GLY A 86 -2.12 -3.02 -10.84
CA GLY A 86 -2.23 -2.09 -9.73
C GLY A 86 -0.87 -1.65 -9.20
N ARG A 87 -0.91 -0.77 -8.21
CA ARG A 87 0.27 -0.20 -7.56
C ARG A 87 0.43 -0.79 -6.16
N ASN A 88 1.63 -1.22 -5.82
CA ASN A 88 2.00 -1.65 -4.48
C ASN A 88 2.79 -0.54 -3.78
N ILE A 89 2.56 -0.40 -2.48
CA ILE A 89 3.34 0.50 -1.64
C ILE A 89 4.71 -0.11 -1.42
N ASP A 90 5.75 0.64 -1.74
CA ASP A 90 7.13 0.30 -1.43
C ASP A 90 7.66 1.18 -0.29
N LEU A 91 8.02 0.55 0.80
CA LEU A 91 8.73 1.14 1.93
C LEU A 91 10.15 0.58 1.95
N ARG A 92 11.14 1.46 2.01
CA ARG A 92 12.56 1.09 2.18
C ARG A 92 13.09 0.11 1.11
N GLY A 93 12.59 0.22 -0.14
CA GLY A 93 13.20 -0.40 -1.32
C GLY A 93 12.98 -1.90 -1.46
N GLN A 94 11.74 -2.34 -1.40
CA GLN A 94 11.38 -3.73 -1.64
C GLN A 94 11.26 -4.03 -3.15
N GLY A 95 11.04 -2.98 -3.97
CA GLY A 95 10.92 -3.11 -5.42
C GLY A 95 9.75 -4.02 -5.81
N ASN A 96 9.99 -4.95 -6.70
CA ASN A 96 8.97 -5.88 -7.18
C ASN A 96 8.43 -6.87 -6.13
N LYS A 97 8.97 -6.85 -4.90
CA LYS A 97 8.50 -7.65 -3.76
C LYS A 97 7.69 -6.85 -2.74
N SER A 98 7.36 -5.60 -3.03
CA SER A 98 6.65 -4.71 -2.11
C SER A 98 5.30 -5.26 -1.66
N ASN A 99 4.59 -6.04 -2.48
CA ASN A 99 3.32 -6.69 -2.14
C ASN A 99 3.41 -7.74 -1.00
N ILE A 100 4.57 -8.36 -0.82
CA ILE A 100 4.80 -9.38 0.23
C ILE A 100 5.67 -8.87 1.38
N ALA A 101 6.38 -7.77 1.18
CA ALA A 101 7.35 -7.22 2.12
C ALA A 101 6.88 -5.94 2.83
N VAL A 102 5.71 -5.42 2.45
CA VAL A 102 5.01 -4.32 3.13
C VAL A 102 3.62 -4.80 3.52
N LYS A 103 3.35 -4.84 4.82
CA LYS A 103 2.05 -5.25 5.34
C LYS A 103 1.11 -4.05 5.37
N VAL A 104 -0.02 -4.15 4.67
CA VAL A 104 -1.05 -3.11 4.66
C VAL A 104 -2.30 -3.63 5.35
N MET A 105 -2.84 -2.86 6.27
CA MET A 105 -3.96 -3.25 7.11
C MET A 105 -5.04 -2.16 7.15
N ILE A 106 -6.28 -2.57 7.38
CA ILE A 106 -7.41 -1.71 7.75
C ILE A 106 -7.86 -2.13 9.14
N ASP A 107 -7.80 -1.22 10.10
CA ASP A 107 -8.11 -1.50 11.52
C ASP A 107 -7.38 -2.76 12.05
N GLY A 108 -6.10 -2.96 11.70
CA GLY A 108 -5.29 -4.11 12.10
C GLY A 108 -5.44 -5.37 11.24
N ARG A 109 -6.43 -5.47 10.35
CA ARG A 109 -6.67 -6.62 9.47
C ARG A 109 -5.94 -6.49 8.16
N SER A 110 -5.11 -7.47 7.80
CA SER A 110 -4.33 -7.46 6.56
C SER A 110 -5.22 -7.45 5.32
N ILE A 111 -4.86 -6.61 4.33
CA ILE A 111 -5.45 -6.64 2.99
C ILE A 111 -4.52 -7.26 1.94
N ASN A 112 -3.31 -7.70 2.34
CA ASN A 112 -2.42 -8.41 1.44
C ASN A 112 -3.03 -9.77 1.07
N VAL A 113 -2.94 -10.14 -0.20
CA VAL A 113 -3.47 -11.41 -0.72
C VAL A 113 -2.45 -12.54 -0.59
N LEU A 114 -2.91 -13.78 -0.44
CA LEU A 114 -2.05 -14.97 -0.28
C LEU A 114 -1.31 -15.33 -1.57
N ASP A 115 -2.03 -15.27 -2.71
CA ASP A 115 -1.41 -15.52 -4.02
C ASP A 115 -0.64 -14.29 -4.50
N ASN A 116 0.67 -14.31 -4.33
CA ASN A 116 1.55 -13.22 -4.74
C ASN A 116 1.88 -13.19 -6.24
N SER A 117 1.41 -14.15 -7.02
CA SER A 117 1.75 -14.27 -8.46
C SER A 117 1.24 -13.07 -9.29
N HIS A 118 0.19 -12.40 -8.84
CA HIS A 118 -0.33 -11.17 -9.46
C HIS A 118 0.08 -9.89 -8.73
N GLY A 119 0.76 -10.03 -7.61
CA GLY A 119 1.58 -9.00 -6.99
C GLY A 119 0.87 -7.72 -6.56
N VAL A 120 -0.45 -7.70 -6.36
CA VAL A 120 -1.17 -6.45 -6.08
C VAL A 120 -1.88 -6.48 -4.74
N THR A 121 -1.50 -5.56 -3.87
CA THR A 121 -2.25 -5.23 -2.66
C THR A 121 -3.47 -4.38 -3.06
N PRO A 122 -4.70 -4.70 -2.64
CA PRO A 122 -5.92 -4.04 -3.11
C PRO A 122 -6.16 -2.65 -2.48
N LEU A 123 -5.23 -1.74 -2.66
CA LEU A 123 -5.28 -0.38 -2.08
C LEU A 123 -6.54 0.40 -2.49
N GLN A 124 -7.05 0.12 -3.67
CA GLN A 124 -8.29 0.72 -4.18
C GLN A 124 -9.53 0.37 -3.35
N SER A 125 -9.46 -0.63 -2.45
CA SER A 125 -10.59 -0.99 -1.56
C SER A 125 -10.70 -0.08 -0.34
N VAL A 126 -9.78 0.86 -0.16
CA VAL A 126 -9.79 1.84 0.94
C VAL A 126 -10.61 3.06 0.54
N ASN A 127 -11.68 3.32 1.29
CA ASN A 127 -12.44 4.57 1.20
C ASN A 127 -11.77 5.66 2.03
N LEU A 128 -11.12 6.64 1.38
CA LEU A 128 -10.41 7.73 2.07
C LEU A 128 -11.32 8.62 2.92
N ASP A 129 -12.59 8.79 2.55
CA ASP A 129 -13.53 9.61 3.32
C ASP A 129 -13.84 8.98 4.68
N ASN A 130 -13.68 7.66 4.80
CA ASN A 130 -13.84 6.90 6.04
C ASN A 130 -12.53 6.72 6.83
N VAL A 131 -11.39 7.26 6.36
CA VAL A 131 -10.12 7.19 7.08
C VAL A 131 -10.06 8.25 8.18
N GLU A 132 -9.75 7.84 9.39
CA GLU A 132 -9.43 8.71 10.53
C GLU A 132 -7.96 9.12 10.49
N ARG A 133 -7.06 8.14 10.35
CA ARG A 133 -5.62 8.35 10.20
C ARG A 133 -4.94 7.14 9.57
N ILE A 134 -3.74 7.34 9.07
CA ILE A 134 -2.87 6.27 8.54
C ILE A 134 -1.62 6.23 9.41
N GLU A 135 -1.34 5.09 10.01
CA GLU A 135 -0.17 4.84 10.82
C GLU A 135 0.83 3.99 10.05
N ILE A 136 2.08 4.46 9.97
CA ILE A 136 3.16 3.81 9.24
C ILE A 136 4.28 3.47 10.21
N VAL A 137 4.68 2.20 10.24
CA VAL A 137 5.84 1.68 10.99
C VAL A 137 6.92 1.32 9.97
N PRO A 138 7.89 2.21 9.66
CA PRO A 138 8.88 1.96 8.64
C PRO A 138 9.88 0.89 9.07
N GLY A 139 10.16 -0.08 8.20
CA GLY A 139 11.20 -1.09 8.40
C GLY A 139 11.08 -1.85 9.71
N GLY A 140 9.86 -2.34 10.02
CA GLY A 140 9.65 -3.03 11.27
C GLY A 140 8.21 -3.44 11.54
N GLY A 141 8.01 -3.98 12.77
CA GLY A 141 6.72 -4.44 13.24
C GLY A 141 6.53 -5.96 13.21
N SER A 142 7.59 -6.73 12.98
CA SER A 142 7.49 -8.20 12.89
C SER A 142 6.97 -8.85 14.15
N VAL A 143 7.20 -8.27 15.32
CA VAL A 143 6.69 -8.79 16.59
C VAL A 143 5.16 -8.65 16.66
N LEU A 144 4.62 -7.47 16.36
CA LEU A 144 3.18 -7.22 16.44
C LEU A 144 2.41 -7.72 15.22
N TYR A 145 3.00 -7.57 14.02
CA TYR A 145 2.30 -7.81 12.75
C TYR A 145 2.75 -9.05 12.00
N GLY A 146 3.86 -9.69 12.43
CA GLY A 146 4.34 -10.96 11.90
C GLY A 146 4.87 -10.86 10.48
N ASN A 147 4.50 -11.84 9.68
CA ASN A 147 4.96 -12.05 8.31
C ASN A 147 4.78 -10.83 7.40
N GLY A 148 5.80 -10.51 6.58
CA GLY A 148 5.68 -9.54 5.49
C GLY A 148 5.99 -8.09 5.88
N THR A 149 6.76 -7.83 6.93
CA THR A 149 7.05 -6.48 7.45
C THR A 149 8.47 -5.98 7.22
N ARG A 150 9.23 -6.57 6.28
CA ARG A 150 10.62 -6.14 6.00
C ARG A 150 10.71 -4.67 5.59
N GLY A 151 9.80 -4.19 4.76
CA GLY A 151 9.66 -2.78 4.42
C GLY A 151 8.96 -1.98 5.50
N GLY A 152 8.13 -2.62 6.29
CA GLY A 152 7.31 -2.01 7.33
C GLY A 152 5.85 -2.43 7.30
N ALA A 153 5.06 -1.80 8.14
CA ALA A 153 3.61 -1.98 8.22
C ALA A 153 2.89 -0.65 8.05
N ILE A 154 1.72 -0.68 7.41
CA ILE A 154 0.81 0.46 7.27
C ILE A 154 -0.53 0.03 7.81
N ASN A 155 -1.06 0.76 8.79
CA ASN A 155 -2.36 0.51 9.37
C ASN A 155 -3.28 1.70 9.11
N ILE A 156 -4.35 1.46 8.38
CA ILE A 156 -5.35 2.46 8.03
C ILE A 156 -6.46 2.36 9.07
N ILE A 157 -6.53 3.34 9.96
CA ILE A 157 -7.54 3.42 11.00
C ILE A 157 -8.77 4.10 10.44
N THR A 158 -9.93 3.45 10.54
CA THR A 158 -11.19 3.98 10.06
C THR A 158 -11.93 4.75 11.16
N LYS A 159 -12.72 5.76 10.73
CA LYS A 159 -13.45 6.65 11.65
C LYS A 159 -14.34 5.87 12.62
N LYS A 160 -14.30 6.30 13.88
CA LYS A 160 -15.24 5.89 14.94
C LYS A 160 -16.23 7.03 15.16
N GLN A 161 -17.42 6.92 14.60
CA GLN A 161 -18.44 7.97 14.63
C GLN A 161 -19.63 7.51 15.45
N LYS A 162 -19.66 7.87 16.73
CA LYS A 162 -20.68 7.46 17.70
C LYS A 162 -21.77 8.53 17.94
N GLU A 163 -21.47 9.80 17.63
CA GLU A 163 -22.41 10.91 17.81
C GLU A 163 -23.20 11.20 16.52
N ASP A 164 -24.33 11.88 16.67
CA ASP A 164 -25.20 12.25 15.55
C ASP A 164 -24.44 13.07 14.51
N ALA A 165 -24.48 12.62 13.27
CA ALA A 165 -23.85 13.30 12.16
C ALA A 165 -24.53 12.96 10.84
N LEU A 166 -24.54 13.91 9.94
CA LEU A 166 -25.00 13.72 8.57
C LEU A 166 -24.15 14.62 7.65
N ALA A 167 -23.52 14.01 6.65
CA ALA A 167 -22.75 14.73 5.66
C ALA A 167 -23.03 14.21 4.25
N PHE A 168 -23.08 15.12 3.30
CA PHE A 168 -23.18 14.82 1.89
C PHE A 168 -21.98 15.41 1.17
N SER A 169 -21.37 14.67 0.25
CA SER A 169 -20.26 15.12 -0.57
C SER A 169 -20.49 14.84 -2.05
N VAL A 170 -20.04 15.77 -2.89
CA VAL A 170 -19.96 15.61 -4.33
C VAL A 170 -18.62 16.13 -4.80
N SER A 171 -17.89 15.31 -5.55
CA SER A 171 -16.64 15.73 -6.15
C SER A 171 -16.59 15.40 -7.62
N GLY A 172 -15.85 16.20 -8.38
CA GLY A 172 -15.62 16.00 -9.79
C GLY A 172 -14.24 16.49 -10.19
N GLY A 173 -13.74 15.95 -11.29
CA GLY A 173 -12.44 16.34 -11.82
C GLY A 173 -12.19 15.74 -13.20
N GLY A 174 -11.07 16.11 -13.79
CA GLY A 174 -10.70 15.58 -15.09
C GLY A 174 -9.31 16.00 -15.52
N PHE A 175 -8.84 15.38 -16.58
CA PHE A 175 -7.55 15.64 -17.20
C PHE A 175 -7.69 16.63 -18.35
N ASP A 176 -6.60 17.27 -18.74
CA ASP A 176 -6.55 18.03 -20.00
C ASP A 176 -7.03 17.13 -21.15
N GLY A 177 -8.04 17.63 -21.92
CA GLY A 177 -8.64 16.89 -23.04
C GLY A 177 -9.90 16.10 -22.71
N GLY A 178 -10.52 16.30 -21.52
CA GLY A 178 -11.93 15.98 -21.29
C GLY A 178 -12.23 14.61 -20.69
N HIS A 179 -11.27 13.91 -20.13
CA HIS A 179 -11.52 12.71 -19.32
C HIS A 179 -12.02 13.13 -17.94
N LEU A 180 -13.30 12.84 -17.66
CA LEU A 180 -13.99 13.32 -16.46
C LEU A 180 -14.25 12.18 -15.47
N GLY A 181 -14.40 12.55 -14.22
CA GLY A 181 -14.79 11.61 -13.18
C GLY A 181 -15.40 12.33 -11.99
N GLY A 182 -16.10 11.58 -11.14
CA GLY A 182 -16.71 12.14 -9.94
C GLY A 182 -17.07 11.08 -8.91
N ASN A 183 -17.33 11.57 -7.69
CA ASN A 183 -17.79 10.78 -6.57
C ASN A 183 -19.04 11.44 -5.97
N LEU A 184 -19.91 10.61 -5.40
CA LEU A 184 -21.01 11.03 -4.53
C LEU A 184 -20.87 10.27 -3.22
N GLY A 185 -20.91 10.98 -2.09
CA GLY A 185 -20.77 10.40 -0.76
C GLY A 185 -21.92 10.81 0.18
N LEU A 186 -22.33 9.87 1.01
CA LEU A 186 -23.26 10.07 2.12
C LEU A 186 -22.63 9.43 3.36
N ASN A 187 -22.43 10.22 4.39
CA ASN A 187 -22.00 9.75 5.70
C ASN A 187 -23.05 10.13 6.73
N ALA A 188 -23.47 9.17 7.53
CA ALA A 188 -24.43 9.37 8.58
C ALA A 188 -24.05 8.58 9.84
N ALA A 189 -24.29 9.17 10.99
CA ALA A 189 -24.19 8.48 12.27
C ALA A 189 -25.36 8.85 13.15
N LYS A 190 -25.83 7.92 13.97
CA LYS A 190 -26.93 8.09 14.89
C LYS A 190 -26.60 7.46 16.22
N LYS A 191 -26.62 8.26 17.26
CA LYS A 191 -26.62 7.79 18.65
C LYS A 191 -28.08 7.45 19.01
N ILE A 192 -28.33 6.18 19.28
CA ILE A 192 -29.66 5.70 19.65
C ILE A 192 -29.91 5.96 21.13
N ASP A 193 -28.93 5.59 21.95
CA ASP A 193 -28.90 5.86 23.40
C ASP A 193 -27.42 5.88 23.88
N GLU A 194 -27.18 5.83 25.18
CA GLU A 194 -25.82 5.87 25.76
C GLU A 194 -25.02 4.60 25.45
N ASN A 195 -25.68 3.49 25.15
CA ASN A 195 -25.07 2.19 24.92
C ASN A 195 -25.02 1.77 23.46
N LEU A 196 -25.77 2.43 22.57
CA LEU A 196 -25.95 2.02 21.19
C LEU A 196 -25.80 3.19 20.22
N ALA A 197 -24.86 3.06 19.32
CA ALA A 197 -24.71 3.98 18.17
C ALA A 197 -24.49 3.21 16.88
N PHE A 198 -24.86 3.83 15.76
CA PHE A 198 -24.72 3.27 14.43
C PHE A 198 -24.13 4.31 13.49
N SER A 199 -23.17 3.90 12.64
CA SER A 199 -22.64 4.72 11.56
C SER A 199 -22.75 4.03 10.21
N PHE A 200 -22.90 4.84 9.18
CA PHE A 200 -23.11 4.43 7.81
C PHE A 200 -22.35 5.37 6.88
N ASP A 201 -21.56 4.83 5.96
CA ASP A 201 -20.87 5.57 4.91
C ASP A 201 -21.08 4.86 3.58
N LEU A 202 -21.59 5.59 2.59
CA LEU A 202 -21.80 5.13 1.23
C LEU A 202 -21.15 6.11 0.26
N GLN A 203 -20.24 5.62 -0.58
CA GLN A 203 -19.64 6.42 -1.64
C GLN A 203 -19.71 5.70 -2.98
N GLY A 204 -20.29 6.34 -3.98
CA GLY A 204 -20.28 5.90 -5.37
C GLY A 204 -19.29 6.71 -6.20
N PHE A 205 -18.63 6.08 -7.15
CA PHE A 205 -17.68 6.76 -8.04
C PHE A 205 -17.72 6.25 -9.47
N ASN A 206 -17.39 7.16 -10.41
CA ASN A 206 -17.14 6.84 -11.82
C ASN A 206 -16.04 7.80 -12.32
N LYS A 207 -14.88 7.27 -12.69
CA LYS A 207 -13.67 8.05 -13.00
C LYS A 207 -13.01 7.50 -14.26
N ASP A 208 -12.80 8.37 -15.24
CA ASP A 208 -11.92 8.07 -16.36
C ASP A 208 -10.45 8.21 -15.92
N GLY A 209 -9.58 7.40 -16.50
CA GLY A 209 -8.13 7.53 -16.34
C GLY A 209 -7.53 8.58 -17.26
N TYR A 210 -6.24 8.87 -17.08
CA TYR A 210 -5.48 9.75 -17.98
C TYR A 210 -5.31 9.15 -19.36
N GLN A 211 -5.01 7.85 -19.43
CA GLN A 211 -4.91 7.11 -20.68
C GLN A 211 -6.29 6.70 -21.18
N GLU A 212 -6.52 6.81 -22.48
CA GLU A 212 -7.77 6.37 -23.12
C GLU A 212 -8.02 4.88 -22.89
N GLY A 213 -9.30 4.52 -22.67
CA GLY A 213 -9.69 3.15 -22.35
C GLY A 213 -9.53 2.77 -20.88
N TYR A 214 -9.09 3.69 -20.01
CA TYR A 214 -9.15 3.50 -18.57
C TYR A 214 -10.41 4.12 -17.99
N ASN A 215 -11.15 3.32 -17.23
CA ASN A 215 -12.29 3.77 -16.44
C ASN A 215 -12.42 2.93 -15.20
N GLN A 216 -12.77 3.53 -14.09
CA GLN A 216 -13.07 2.87 -12.83
C GLN A 216 -14.42 3.34 -12.32
N LYS A 217 -15.35 2.42 -12.11
CA LYS A 217 -16.67 2.71 -11.51
C LYS A 217 -17.04 1.71 -10.44
N GLY A 218 -17.62 2.19 -9.37
CA GLY A 218 -17.97 1.32 -8.26
C GLY A 218 -18.51 2.08 -7.06
N TYR A 219 -18.49 1.41 -5.91
CA TYR A 219 -18.96 1.97 -4.66
C TYR A 219 -18.33 1.31 -3.45
N TYR A 220 -18.31 2.04 -2.35
CA TYR A 220 -18.00 1.61 -0.99
C TYR A 220 -19.24 1.68 -0.13
N LEU A 221 -19.41 0.69 0.72
CA LEU A 221 -20.38 0.69 1.82
C LEU A 221 -19.64 0.31 3.10
N ASN A 222 -19.65 1.19 4.09
CA ASN A 222 -19.06 0.93 5.39
C ASN A 222 -20.15 1.15 6.46
N THR A 223 -20.30 0.22 7.37
CA THR A 223 -21.22 0.35 8.51
C THR A 223 -20.54 -0.11 9.78
N LYS A 224 -20.82 0.58 10.87
CA LYS A 224 -20.40 0.15 12.21
C LYS A 224 -21.55 0.28 13.19
N THR A 225 -21.68 -0.70 14.04
CA THR A 225 -22.56 -0.68 15.21
C THR A 225 -21.70 -0.72 16.44
N TYR A 226 -21.87 0.26 17.30
CA TYR A 226 -21.12 0.41 18.57
C TYR A 226 -22.07 0.08 19.70
N ILE A 227 -21.66 -0.83 20.58
CA ILE A 227 -22.43 -1.31 21.73
C ILE A 227 -21.55 -1.22 22.96
N ASN A 228 -21.89 -0.37 23.92
CA ASN A 228 -21.30 -0.40 25.26
C ASN A 228 -21.94 -1.54 26.02
N VAL A 229 -21.18 -2.62 26.23
CA VAL A 229 -21.65 -3.84 26.94
C VAL A 229 -21.66 -3.60 28.45
N SER A 230 -20.77 -2.75 28.91
CA SER A 230 -20.64 -2.25 30.29
C SER A 230 -19.96 -0.90 30.29
N ASP A 231 -19.81 -0.27 31.45
CA ASP A 231 -19.09 1.00 31.58
C ASP A 231 -17.63 0.88 31.10
N ASP A 232 -17.04 -0.30 31.23
CA ASP A 232 -15.63 -0.60 30.91
C ASP A 232 -15.46 -1.51 29.69
N GLY A 233 -16.53 -1.85 28.96
CA GLY A 233 -16.49 -2.80 27.85
C GLY A 233 -17.28 -2.33 26.63
N ASP A 234 -16.62 -2.27 25.48
CA ASP A 234 -17.22 -1.91 24.19
C ASP A 234 -17.10 -3.02 23.15
N LEU A 235 -18.15 -3.15 22.34
CA LEU A 235 -18.24 -4.07 21.23
C LEU A 235 -18.52 -3.27 19.94
N THR A 236 -17.71 -3.49 18.93
CA THR A 236 -17.93 -2.89 17.59
C THR A 236 -18.13 -4.00 16.56
N LEU A 237 -19.30 -4.01 15.92
CA LEU A 237 -19.57 -4.82 14.75
C LEU A 237 -19.44 -3.95 13.50
N SER A 238 -18.58 -4.35 12.57
CA SER A 238 -18.37 -3.65 11.29
C SER A 238 -18.69 -4.54 10.09
N TYR A 239 -19.31 -3.95 9.08
CA TYR A 239 -19.47 -4.55 7.76
C TYR A 239 -18.99 -3.55 6.71
N ASN A 240 -18.05 -4.00 5.88
CA ASN A 240 -17.48 -3.23 4.77
C ASN A 240 -17.71 -3.98 3.47
N TYR A 241 -18.10 -3.25 2.43
CA TYR A 241 -18.26 -3.81 1.10
C TYR A 241 -17.70 -2.85 0.05
N PHE A 242 -16.76 -3.34 -0.73
CA PHE A 242 -16.23 -2.64 -1.89
C PHE A 242 -16.54 -3.41 -3.17
N ARG A 243 -16.99 -2.68 -4.20
CA ARG A 243 -17.19 -3.22 -5.54
C ARG A 243 -16.69 -2.23 -6.57
N THR A 244 -15.92 -2.72 -7.54
CA THR A 244 -15.50 -1.93 -8.69
C THR A 244 -15.48 -2.74 -9.99
N LEU A 245 -15.74 -2.04 -11.09
CA LEU A 245 -15.49 -2.47 -12.44
C LEU A 245 -14.40 -1.56 -13.03
N ASN A 246 -13.28 -2.15 -13.38
CA ASN A 246 -12.12 -1.46 -13.95
C ASN A 246 -11.99 -1.84 -15.41
N THR A 247 -11.84 -0.84 -16.28
CA THR A 247 -11.48 -1.02 -17.68
C THR A 247 -10.06 -0.49 -17.87
N SER A 248 -9.21 -1.20 -18.61
CA SER A 248 -7.88 -0.74 -18.97
C SER A 248 -7.49 -1.16 -20.37
N SER A 249 -6.62 -0.39 -21.00
CA SER A 249 -6.10 -0.65 -22.34
C SER A 249 -4.66 -1.19 -22.34
N GLY A 250 -4.09 -1.45 -21.15
CA GLY A 250 -2.78 -2.05 -20.98
C GLY A 250 -1.61 -1.10 -21.24
N TYR A 251 -0.46 -1.71 -21.54
CA TYR A 251 0.79 -1.00 -21.75
C TYR A 251 0.84 -0.28 -23.08
N LEU A 252 1.62 0.79 -23.14
CA LEU A 252 2.06 1.43 -24.39
C LEU A 252 3.45 0.94 -24.76
N THR A 253 3.78 0.97 -26.04
CA THR A 253 5.18 0.90 -26.49
C THR A 253 5.88 2.21 -26.14
N LYS A 254 7.23 2.23 -26.18
CA LYS A 254 8.01 3.44 -25.96
C LYS A 254 7.63 4.57 -26.92
N GLU A 255 7.46 4.23 -28.20
CA GLU A 255 7.09 5.20 -29.25
C GLU A 255 5.69 5.77 -28.99
N GLN A 256 4.72 4.92 -28.69
CA GLN A 256 3.36 5.32 -28.33
C GLN A 256 3.36 6.26 -27.11
N ALA A 257 4.06 5.88 -26.03
CA ALA A 257 4.13 6.68 -24.81
C ALA A 257 4.83 8.04 -24.97
N GLN A 258 5.77 8.15 -25.95
CA GLN A 258 6.45 9.40 -26.27
C GLN A 258 5.62 10.31 -27.16
N ASN A 259 4.96 9.77 -28.19
CA ASN A 259 4.17 10.52 -29.17
C ASN A 259 2.86 11.02 -28.57
N ASP A 260 2.10 10.12 -27.97
CA ASP A 260 0.86 10.45 -27.27
C ASP A 260 0.68 9.55 -26.04
N PRO A 261 1.03 10.02 -24.82
CA PRO A 261 0.92 9.23 -23.59
C PRO A 261 -0.52 8.91 -23.19
N ARG A 262 -1.50 9.55 -23.82
CA ARG A 262 -2.92 9.33 -23.54
C ARG A 262 -3.57 8.30 -24.43
N GLN A 263 -2.93 7.93 -25.55
CA GLN A 263 -3.53 7.00 -26.49
C GLN A 263 -3.87 5.65 -25.85
N LYS A 264 -4.86 4.97 -26.44
CA LYS A 264 -5.25 3.63 -26.04
C LYS A 264 -4.12 2.63 -26.33
N GLY A 265 -3.83 1.74 -25.40
CA GLY A 265 -2.94 0.59 -25.62
C GLY A 265 -3.64 -0.53 -26.41
N ASP A 266 -2.89 -1.58 -26.73
CA ASP A 266 -3.35 -2.67 -27.59
C ASP A 266 -4.14 -3.76 -26.84
N ASN A 267 -4.22 -3.69 -25.51
CA ASN A 267 -4.93 -4.66 -24.70
C ASN A 267 -6.34 -4.17 -24.38
N GLU A 268 -7.25 -5.11 -24.15
CA GLU A 268 -8.58 -4.83 -23.59
C GLU A 268 -8.78 -5.65 -22.33
N ASN A 269 -8.85 -4.98 -21.20
CA ASN A 269 -9.08 -5.61 -19.90
C ASN A 269 -10.28 -5.00 -19.21
N ILE A 270 -11.22 -5.84 -18.76
CA ILE A 270 -12.34 -5.48 -17.90
C ILE A 270 -12.31 -6.39 -16.70
N THR A 271 -12.01 -5.83 -15.54
CA THR A 271 -11.87 -6.55 -14.28
C THR A 271 -12.93 -6.11 -13.29
N GLN A 272 -13.64 -7.07 -12.72
CA GLN A 272 -14.55 -6.84 -11.61
C GLN A 272 -13.87 -7.26 -10.30
N ILE A 273 -13.93 -6.40 -9.29
CA ILE A 273 -13.44 -6.67 -7.94
C ILE A 273 -14.59 -6.53 -6.96
N ASN A 274 -14.75 -7.50 -6.07
CA ASN A 274 -15.68 -7.46 -4.95
C ASN A 274 -14.93 -7.81 -3.68
N ARG A 275 -15.16 -7.06 -2.60
CA ARG A 275 -14.52 -7.31 -1.30
C ARG A 275 -15.50 -7.04 -0.16
N PRO A 276 -16.29 -8.04 0.28
CA PRO A 276 -17.01 -8.02 1.54
C PRO A 276 -16.07 -8.30 2.73
N GLU A 277 -16.35 -7.67 3.85
CA GLU A 277 -15.66 -7.88 5.13
C GLU A 277 -16.64 -7.72 6.28
N ILE A 278 -16.55 -8.61 7.27
CA ILE A 278 -17.25 -8.52 8.57
C ILE A 278 -16.20 -8.65 9.65
N ALA A 279 -16.26 -7.79 10.67
CA ALA A 279 -15.41 -7.89 11.84
C ALA A 279 -16.18 -7.56 13.11
N LEU A 280 -15.82 -8.24 14.16
CA LEU A 280 -16.29 -8.03 15.52
C LEU A 280 -15.07 -7.72 16.40
N ASN A 281 -15.08 -6.57 17.04
CA ASN A 281 -14.06 -6.13 17.96
C ASN A 281 -14.70 -5.95 19.34
N TYR A 282 -14.15 -6.64 20.34
CA TYR A 282 -14.50 -6.46 21.74
C TYR A 282 -13.28 -5.96 22.50
N HIS A 283 -13.44 -4.86 23.20
CA HIS A 283 -12.43 -4.31 24.09
C HIS A 283 -13.00 -4.20 25.49
N HIS A 284 -12.18 -4.52 26.48
CA HIS A 284 -12.57 -4.44 27.90
C HIS A 284 -11.44 -3.88 28.75
N TYR A 285 -11.76 -2.89 29.51
CA TYR A 285 -10.88 -2.21 30.44
C TYR A 285 -11.21 -2.67 31.86
N PHE A 286 -10.55 -3.71 32.33
CA PHE A 286 -10.86 -4.27 33.66
C PHE A 286 -10.48 -3.32 34.79
N ASN A 287 -9.38 -2.61 34.64
CA ASN A 287 -8.88 -1.58 35.55
C ASN A 287 -7.62 -0.94 34.95
N ASP A 288 -7.00 0.01 35.64
CA ASP A 288 -5.80 0.71 35.19
C ASP A 288 -4.61 -0.23 34.89
N PHE A 289 -4.61 -1.43 35.48
CA PHE A 289 -3.55 -2.43 35.31
C PHE A 289 -3.80 -3.34 34.11
N TYR A 290 -5.06 -3.67 33.75
CA TYR A 290 -5.34 -4.73 32.79
C TYR A 290 -6.40 -4.35 31.74
N GLU A 291 -6.01 -4.44 30.49
CA GLU A 291 -6.84 -4.27 29.29
C GLU A 291 -6.84 -5.56 28.45
N PHE A 292 -7.97 -5.84 27.82
CA PHE A 292 -8.20 -7.00 26.97
C PHE A 292 -8.82 -6.60 25.63
N SER A 293 -8.38 -7.22 24.54
CA SER A 293 -8.96 -7.04 23.20
C SER A 293 -9.12 -8.38 22.51
N LEU A 294 -10.30 -8.59 21.93
CA LEU A 294 -10.62 -9.72 21.07
C LEU A 294 -11.16 -9.21 19.75
N GLU A 295 -10.54 -9.61 18.68
CA GLU A 295 -11.02 -9.37 17.32
C GLU A 295 -11.28 -10.69 16.61
N THR A 296 -12.40 -10.80 15.91
CA THR A 296 -12.67 -11.88 14.95
C THR A 296 -13.19 -11.28 13.67
N PHE A 297 -12.75 -11.82 12.55
CA PHE A 297 -13.11 -11.28 11.25
C PHE A 297 -13.15 -12.34 10.15
N TRP A 298 -13.90 -12.02 9.13
CA TRP A 298 -13.93 -12.70 7.85
C TRP A 298 -13.92 -11.67 6.74
N GLN A 299 -13.07 -11.88 5.74
CA GLN A 299 -13.03 -11.09 4.51
C GLN A 299 -12.85 -12.01 3.31
N ASN A 300 -13.41 -11.61 2.17
CA ASN A 300 -13.24 -12.30 0.91
C ASN A 300 -12.95 -11.27 -0.18
N GLN A 301 -11.99 -11.54 -1.04
CA GLN A 301 -11.71 -10.72 -2.22
C GLN A 301 -11.81 -11.57 -3.46
N LYS A 302 -12.65 -11.15 -4.41
CA LYS A 302 -12.78 -11.76 -5.73
C LYS A 302 -12.35 -10.78 -6.80
N ILE A 303 -11.44 -11.23 -7.66
CA ILE A 303 -11.02 -10.52 -8.87
C ILE A 303 -11.41 -11.39 -10.06
N HIS A 304 -12.24 -10.86 -10.95
CA HIS A 304 -12.76 -11.60 -12.09
C HIS A 304 -12.45 -10.84 -13.39
N TYR A 305 -11.73 -11.45 -14.31
CA TYR A 305 -11.43 -10.91 -15.63
C TYR A 305 -12.60 -11.21 -16.56
N LEU A 306 -13.54 -10.26 -16.67
CA LEU A 306 -14.72 -10.37 -17.54
C LEU A 306 -14.30 -10.32 -19.01
N LYS A 307 -13.31 -9.50 -19.33
CA LYS A 307 -12.63 -9.45 -20.62
C LYS A 307 -11.14 -9.27 -20.38
N ASP A 308 -10.34 -10.07 -21.01
CA ASP A 308 -8.89 -9.94 -21.01
C ASP A 308 -8.38 -10.43 -22.35
N VAL A 309 -7.98 -9.50 -23.20
CA VAL A 309 -7.48 -9.75 -24.54
C VAL A 309 -6.17 -8.99 -24.71
N SER A 310 -5.14 -9.74 -25.00
CA SER A 310 -3.79 -9.23 -25.28
C SER A 310 -3.29 -9.75 -26.63
N THR A 311 -2.19 -9.20 -27.13
CA THR A 311 -1.56 -9.64 -28.36
C THR A 311 -0.21 -10.27 -28.06
N MET A 312 -0.01 -11.49 -28.52
CA MET A 312 1.27 -12.16 -28.48
C MET A 312 1.92 -12.13 -29.86
N THR A 313 3.19 -11.77 -29.93
CA THR A 313 3.96 -11.88 -31.17
C THR A 313 4.81 -13.15 -31.13
N SER A 314 4.53 -14.09 -32.04
CA SER A 314 5.29 -15.31 -32.20
C SER A 314 5.73 -15.46 -33.65
N ARG A 315 7.04 -15.61 -33.90
CA ARG A 315 7.63 -15.78 -35.24
C ARG A 315 7.19 -14.70 -36.24
N GLY A 316 7.08 -13.43 -35.76
CA GLY A 316 6.66 -12.29 -36.57
C GLY A 316 5.16 -12.17 -36.84
N MET A 317 4.34 -13.06 -36.27
CA MET A 317 2.88 -12.99 -36.35
C MET A 317 2.30 -12.48 -35.03
N SER A 318 1.35 -11.54 -35.13
CA SER A 318 0.58 -11.07 -33.97
C SER A 318 -0.67 -11.94 -33.81
N VAL A 319 -0.80 -12.56 -32.64
CA VAL A 319 -1.89 -13.48 -32.33
C VAL A 319 -2.64 -12.97 -31.10
N PRO A 320 -3.96 -12.79 -31.16
CA PRO A 320 -4.74 -12.45 -29.99
C PRO A 320 -4.77 -13.61 -28.99
N VAL A 321 -4.55 -13.29 -27.72
CA VAL A 321 -4.62 -14.21 -26.58
C VAL A 321 -5.76 -13.75 -25.69
N TYR A 322 -6.65 -14.67 -25.38
CA TYR A 322 -7.84 -14.44 -24.56
C TYR A 322 -7.64 -15.10 -23.20
N GLN A 323 -7.74 -14.29 -22.14
CA GLN A 323 -7.67 -14.75 -20.74
C GLN A 323 -8.97 -14.50 -19.97
N SER A 324 -10.03 -14.12 -20.69
CA SER A 324 -11.36 -13.87 -20.13
C SER A 324 -11.89 -15.09 -19.37
N GLY A 325 -12.50 -14.88 -18.21
CA GLY A 325 -12.94 -15.94 -17.30
C GLY A 325 -11.88 -16.44 -16.33
N SER A 326 -10.65 -15.90 -16.40
CA SER A 326 -9.63 -16.03 -15.34
C SER A 326 -10.05 -15.23 -14.11
N GLY A 327 -9.42 -15.49 -12.97
CA GLY A 327 -9.70 -14.76 -11.75
C GLY A 327 -9.01 -15.32 -10.52
N PHE A 328 -9.19 -14.57 -9.43
CA PHE A 328 -8.65 -14.88 -8.11
C PHE A 328 -9.75 -14.74 -7.07
N GLU A 329 -9.72 -15.61 -6.10
CA GLU A 329 -10.51 -15.50 -4.88
C GLU A 329 -9.57 -15.70 -3.69
N ASP A 330 -9.60 -14.80 -2.71
CA ASP A 330 -8.80 -14.87 -1.50
C ASP A 330 -9.74 -14.65 -0.32
N THR A 331 -9.84 -15.62 0.57
CA THR A 331 -10.66 -15.58 1.77
C THR A 331 -9.75 -15.64 2.98
N LEU A 332 -9.79 -14.63 3.84
CA LEU A 332 -9.06 -14.59 5.10
C LEU A 332 -10.04 -14.53 6.25
N MET A 333 -9.89 -15.41 7.22
CA MET A 333 -10.57 -15.35 8.51
C MET A 333 -9.54 -15.41 9.64
N GLY A 334 -9.83 -14.72 10.72
CA GLY A 334 -8.90 -14.66 11.84
C GLY A 334 -9.54 -14.40 13.18
N VAL A 335 -8.78 -14.72 14.22
CA VAL A 335 -9.06 -14.40 15.61
C VAL A 335 -7.79 -13.84 16.22
N ASN A 336 -7.85 -12.64 16.76
CA ASN A 336 -6.76 -11.95 17.43
C ASN A 336 -7.13 -11.72 18.88
N PHE A 337 -6.30 -12.20 19.76
CA PHE A 337 -6.49 -12.15 21.20
C PHE A 337 -5.30 -11.43 21.82
N LYS A 338 -5.53 -10.29 22.47
CA LYS A 338 -4.47 -9.43 23.03
C LYS A 338 -4.77 -9.06 24.46
N ASN A 339 -3.73 -9.01 25.27
CA ASN A 339 -3.77 -8.58 26.65
C ASN A 339 -2.69 -7.52 26.85
N LYS A 340 -2.99 -6.48 27.61
CA LYS A 340 -2.05 -5.44 28.02
C LYS A 340 -2.10 -5.30 29.54
N LEU A 341 -0.92 -5.34 30.16
CA LEU A 341 -0.73 -5.15 31.59
C LEU A 341 0.06 -3.86 31.79
N ASN A 342 -0.54 -2.83 32.34
CA ASN A 342 0.10 -1.57 32.71
C ASN A 342 0.67 -1.70 34.14
N TYR A 343 1.91 -2.17 34.32
CA TYR A 343 2.46 -2.55 35.61
C TYR A 343 3.23 -1.44 36.32
N ALA A 344 3.55 -0.34 35.62
CA ALA A 344 4.12 0.87 36.17
C ALA A 344 3.76 2.08 35.30
N GLN A 345 4.08 3.28 35.75
CA GLN A 345 3.91 4.50 34.95
C GLN A 345 4.69 4.37 33.65
N ASN A 346 4.04 4.61 32.51
CA ASN A 346 4.61 4.49 31.15
C ASN A 346 5.23 3.12 30.82
N SER A 347 4.90 2.08 31.63
CA SER A 347 5.46 0.75 31.44
C SER A 347 4.35 -0.29 31.31
N TYR A 348 4.40 -1.07 30.23
CA TYR A 348 3.38 -2.05 29.94
C TYR A 348 3.94 -3.31 29.30
N PHE A 349 3.24 -4.42 29.49
CA PHE A 349 3.51 -5.70 28.87
C PHE A 349 2.29 -6.14 28.05
N VAL A 350 2.51 -6.40 26.75
CA VAL A 350 1.50 -6.90 25.82
C VAL A 350 1.85 -8.33 25.46
N PHE A 351 0.85 -9.21 25.46
CA PHE A 351 0.98 -10.58 24.95
C PHE A 351 -0.30 -11.00 24.26
N GLY A 352 -0.16 -11.88 23.29
CA GLY A 352 -1.31 -12.30 22.51
C GLY A 352 -1.11 -13.55 21.70
N TYR A 353 -2.23 -13.97 21.12
CA TYR A 353 -2.33 -15.06 20.17
C TYR A 353 -3.13 -14.62 18.96
N GLU A 354 -2.64 -14.96 17.78
CA GLU A 354 -3.33 -14.73 16.51
C GLU A 354 -3.48 -16.05 15.76
N PHE A 355 -4.69 -16.31 15.34
CA PHE A 355 -5.03 -17.34 14.38
C PHE A 355 -5.49 -16.71 13.07
N ALA A 356 -4.97 -17.18 11.95
CA ALA A 356 -5.42 -16.78 10.63
C ALA A 356 -5.49 -18.00 9.72
N ASN A 357 -6.62 -18.16 9.03
CA ASN A 357 -6.77 -19.11 7.93
C ASN A 357 -7.03 -18.33 6.65
N GLN A 358 -6.19 -18.53 5.64
CA GLN A 358 -6.29 -17.88 4.34
C GLN A 358 -6.37 -18.93 3.24
N ASP A 359 -7.52 -18.97 2.56
CA ASP A 359 -7.83 -19.83 1.41
C ASP A 359 -7.83 -18.98 0.14
N ALA A 360 -6.99 -19.33 -0.82
CA ALA A 360 -6.89 -18.62 -2.09
C ALA A 360 -7.06 -19.56 -3.28
N LYS A 361 -7.86 -19.13 -4.26
CA LYS A 361 -8.14 -19.88 -5.49
C LYS A 361 -7.76 -19.03 -6.69
N ARG A 362 -6.97 -19.61 -7.58
CA ARG A 362 -6.63 -19.02 -8.87
C ARG A 362 -7.13 -19.86 -10.00
N LYS A 363 -7.86 -19.23 -10.92
CA LYS A 363 -8.22 -19.80 -12.21
C LYS A 363 -7.54 -18.99 -13.31
N SER A 364 -6.72 -19.61 -14.12
CA SER A 364 -6.10 -19.01 -15.29
C SER A 364 -6.56 -19.75 -16.54
N ILE A 365 -7.11 -18.99 -17.49
CA ILE A 365 -7.50 -19.48 -18.81
C ILE A 365 -6.65 -18.72 -19.83
N VAL A 366 -6.04 -19.48 -20.76
CA VAL A 366 -5.33 -18.91 -21.91
C VAL A 366 -5.85 -19.60 -23.16
N HIS A 367 -6.43 -18.83 -24.06
CA HIS A 367 -6.93 -19.31 -25.34
C HIS A 367 -6.35 -18.51 -26.47
N TYR A 368 -5.85 -19.17 -27.51
CA TYR A 368 -5.43 -18.54 -28.75
C TYR A 368 -5.61 -19.49 -29.94
N SER A 369 -5.72 -18.88 -31.14
CA SER A 369 -5.90 -19.59 -32.39
C SER A 369 -4.92 -19.09 -33.43
N LEU A 370 -4.28 -20.01 -34.15
CA LEU A 370 -3.46 -19.72 -35.34
C LEU A 370 -4.18 -20.23 -36.56
N THR A 371 -4.20 -19.43 -37.63
CA THR A 371 -4.83 -19.83 -38.92
C THR A 371 -3.82 -20.18 -40.02
N ALA A 372 -2.60 -19.65 -39.92
CA ALA A 372 -1.50 -19.87 -40.84
C ALA A 372 -0.15 -19.74 -40.11
N PRO A 373 0.94 -20.43 -40.57
CA PRO A 373 0.99 -21.46 -41.56
C PRO A 373 0.41 -22.83 -41.12
N ILE A 374 0.11 -22.95 -39.79
CA ILE A 374 -0.45 -24.18 -39.20
C ILE A 374 -1.76 -23.76 -38.50
N GLN A 375 -2.85 -24.42 -38.87
CA GLN A 375 -4.11 -24.24 -38.18
C GLN A 375 -4.01 -24.89 -36.78
N MET A 376 -4.15 -24.05 -35.74
CA MET A 376 -4.08 -24.51 -34.34
C MET A 376 -5.08 -23.73 -33.50
N ASN A 377 -5.77 -24.44 -32.62
CA ASN A 377 -6.63 -23.88 -31.59
C ASN A 377 -6.17 -24.47 -30.26
N HIS A 378 -5.78 -23.64 -29.32
CA HIS A 378 -5.20 -24.06 -28.05
C HIS A 378 -5.86 -23.37 -26.87
N THR A 379 -6.35 -24.15 -25.92
CA THR A 379 -6.90 -23.68 -24.66
C THR A 379 -6.16 -24.35 -23.52
N MET A 380 -5.60 -23.54 -22.64
CA MET A 380 -4.95 -23.98 -21.40
C MET A 380 -5.76 -23.45 -20.21
N THR A 381 -6.02 -24.32 -19.25
CA THR A 381 -6.68 -23.95 -18.00
C THR A 381 -5.83 -24.42 -16.83
N THR A 382 -5.50 -23.51 -15.93
CA THR A 382 -4.85 -23.83 -14.65
C THR A 382 -5.81 -23.46 -13.53
N LEU A 383 -6.08 -24.39 -12.65
CA LEU A 383 -6.75 -24.17 -11.36
C LEU A 383 -5.73 -24.41 -10.27
N MET A 384 -5.66 -23.52 -9.30
CA MET A 384 -4.77 -23.62 -8.16
C MET A 384 -5.56 -23.29 -6.90
N ASP A 385 -5.60 -24.23 -5.96
CA ASP A 385 -6.16 -24.06 -4.63
C ASP A 385 -5.00 -23.99 -3.65
N MET A 386 -5.00 -23.00 -2.78
CA MET A 386 -3.92 -22.67 -1.87
C MET A 386 -4.51 -22.37 -0.49
N ASP A 387 -4.05 -23.04 0.53
CA ASP A 387 -4.42 -22.81 1.91
C ASP A 387 -3.19 -22.49 2.76
N LYS A 388 -3.33 -21.54 3.66
CA LYS A 388 -2.35 -21.20 4.69
C LYS A 388 -3.05 -21.00 6.02
N GLN A 389 -2.74 -21.86 6.99
CA GLN A 389 -3.18 -21.73 8.35
C GLN A 389 -2.01 -21.29 9.22
N SER A 390 -2.15 -20.17 9.94
CA SER A 390 -1.09 -19.58 10.77
C SER A 390 -1.52 -19.45 12.22
N HIS A 391 -0.61 -19.82 13.12
CA HIS A 391 -0.74 -19.66 14.57
C HIS A 391 0.43 -18.85 15.07
N SER A 392 0.18 -17.76 15.77
CA SER A 392 1.22 -16.86 16.23
C SER A 392 1.05 -16.54 17.72
N PHE A 393 2.15 -16.61 18.46
CA PHE A 393 2.25 -16.15 19.83
C PHE A 393 3.25 -15.01 19.87
N PHE A 394 2.88 -13.91 20.51
CA PHE A 394 3.77 -12.75 20.62
C PHE A 394 3.70 -12.13 22.01
N MET A 395 4.80 -11.48 22.39
CA MET A 395 4.90 -10.66 23.58
C MET A 395 5.79 -9.47 23.31
N LEU A 396 5.46 -8.36 23.95
CA LEU A 396 6.17 -7.09 23.88
C LEU A 396 6.16 -6.46 25.26
N ASP A 397 7.32 -6.07 25.73
CA ASP A 397 7.48 -5.26 26.94
C ASP A 397 8.00 -3.87 26.56
N SER A 398 7.50 -2.85 27.24
CA SER A 398 7.95 -1.48 27.15
C SER A 398 8.09 -0.95 28.57
N HIS A 399 9.33 -0.71 28.99
CA HIS A 399 9.67 -0.30 30.35
C HIS A 399 10.42 1.02 30.38
N GLU A 400 9.90 1.96 31.15
CA GLU A 400 10.56 3.21 31.47
C GLU A 400 11.31 3.07 32.80
N PHE A 401 12.65 3.04 32.75
CA PHE A 401 13.47 2.92 33.93
C PHE A 401 13.58 4.23 34.72
N ASN A 402 13.53 5.34 33.99
CA ASN A 402 13.54 6.70 34.50
C ASN A 402 13.23 7.69 33.36
N ASP A 403 13.12 8.97 33.65
CA ASP A 403 12.74 10.03 32.72
C ASP A 403 13.65 10.14 31.47
N PHE A 404 14.87 9.61 31.51
CA PHE A 404 15.82 9.70 30.40
C PHE A 404 16.12 8.38 29.70
N PHE A 405 15.70 7.23 30.26
CA PHE A 405 15.96 5.92 29.63
C PHE A 405 14.77 4.98 29.68
N SER A 406 14.39 4.46 28.55
CA SER A 406 13.39 3.42 28.40
C SER A 406 13.85 2.34 27.42
N LEU A 407 13.29 1.14 27.55
CA LEU A 407 13.60 -0.01 26.71
C LEU A 407 12.31 -0.68 26.28
N SER A 408 12.15 -0.87 24.97
CA SER A 408 11.12 -1.73 24.41
C SER A 408 11.75 -2.96 23.78
N GLY A 409 11.14 -4.14 24.00
CA GLY A 409 11.60 -5.38 23.43
C GLY A 409 10.49 -6.41 23.31
N GLY A 410 10.58 -7.27 22.30
CA GLY A 410 9.54 -8.26 22.06
C GLY A 410 9.99 -9.43 21.23
N THR A 411 9.15 -10.46 21.20
CA THR A 411 9.34 -11.66 20.40
C THR A 411 8.01 -12.18 19.86
N ARG A 412 8.06 -12.82 18.70
CA ARG A 412 6.94 -13.54 18.09
C ARG A 412 7.42 -14.88 17.56
N TYR A 413 6.66 -15.90 17.82
CA TYR A 413 6.78 -17.20 17.19
C TYR A 413 5.55 -17.46 16.30
N GLU A 414 5.77 -17.76 15.02
CA GLU A 414 4.72 -18.09 14.08
C GLU A 414 4.97 -19.48 13.50
N PHE A 415 3.93 -20.29 13.57
CA PHE A 415 3.86 -21.62 12.95
C PHE A 415 2.79 -21.59 11.86
N SER A 416 3.13 -22.01 10.64
CA SER A 416 2.21 -22.01 9.50
C SER A 416 2.19 -23.37 8.81
N LEU A 417 0.98 -23.81 8.46
CA LEU A 417 0.69 -24.99 7.63
C LEU A 417 0.26 -24.54 6.25
N TYR A 418 0.72 -25.21 5.23
CA TYR A 418 0.40 -24.92 3.83
C TYR A 418 -0.13 -26.15 3.13
N ASP A 419 -1.15 -25.98 2.30
CA ASP A 419 -1.60 -26.95 1.30
C ASP A 419 -1.75 -26.26 -0.05
N THR A 420 -1.27 -26.91 -1.10
CA THR A 420 -1.33 -26.34 -2.46
C THR A 420 -1.64 -27.43 -3.46
N ASN A 421 -2.75 -27.25 -4.17
CA ASN A 421 -3.20 -28.12 -5.23
C ASN A 421 -3.20 -27.39 -6.56
N ARG A 422 -2.67 -28.01 -7.61
CA ARG A 422 -2.63 -27.47 -8.96
C ARG A 422 -3.15 -28.48 -9.97
N ASN A 423 -4.16 -28.06 -10.73
CA ASN A 423 -4.71 -28.78 -11.88
C ASN A 423 -4.38 -28.00 -13.16
N TYR A 424 -3.68 -28.63 -14.09
CA TYR A 424 -3.40 -28.07 -15.40
C TYR A 424 -4.05 -28.92 -16.48
N ASN A 425 -4.83 -28.29 -17.38
CA ASN A 425 -5.45 -28.91 -18.52
C ASN A 425 -5.09 -28.15 -19.80
N SER A 426 -4.64 -28.86 -20.82
CA SER A 426 -4.30 -28.30 -22.12
C SER A 426 -5.06 -29.04 -23.20
N ASN A 427 -5.91 -28.35 -23.93
CA ASN A 427 -6.69 -28.87 -25.07
C ASN A 427 -6.18 -28.15 -26.33
N MET A 428 -5.51 -28.89 -27.19
CA MET A 428 -4.96 -28.37 -28.45
C MET A 428 -5.54 -29.14 -29.62
N ILE A 429 -6.05 -28.42 -30.63
CA ILE A 429 -6.41 -28.99 -31.93
C ILE A 429 -5.43 -28.40 -32.95
N MET A 430 -4.59 -29.23 -33.50
CA MET A 430 -3.59 -28.85 -34.50
C MET A 430 -3.84 -29.63 -35.78
N MET A 431 -4.09 -28.92 -36.89
CA MET A 431 -4.42 -29.53 -38.20
C MET A 431 -5.56 -30.56 -38.10
N GLY A 432 -6.61 -30.24 -37.31
CA GLY A 432 -7.77 -31.12 -37.08
C GLY A 432 -7.54 -32.27 -36.12
N ARG A 433 -6.33 -32.45 -35.56
CA ARG A 433 -6.00 -33.52 -34.61
C ARG A 433 -6.03 -33.01 -33.17
N PRO A 434 -6.91 -33.52 -32.33
CA PRO A 434 -6.96 -33.15 -30.92
C PRO A 434 -5.80 -33.79 -30.13
N THR A 435 -5.22 -33.01 -29.22
CA THR A 435 -4.27 -33.45 -28.19
C THR A 435 -4.69 -32.87 -26.87
N ASN A 436 -4.95 -33.71 -25.88
CA ASN A 436 -5.36 -33.30 -24.55
C ASN A 436 -4.31 -33.77 -23.55
N THR A 437 -3.90 -32.84 -22.67
CA THR A 437 -2.99 -33.15 -21.57
C THR A 437 -3.63 -32.67 -20.28
N SER A 438 -3.58 -33.51 -19.25
CA SER A 438 -4.01 -33.15 -17.90
C SER A 438 -2.91 -33.50 -16.92
N GLU A 439 -2.61 -32.63 -16.00
CA GLU A 439 -1.60 -32.80 -14.97
C GLU A 439 -2.13 -32.30 -13.63
N PHE A 440 -2.03 -33.10 -12.59
CA PHE A 440 -2.35 -32.78 -11.22
C PHE A 440 -1.08 -32.83 -10.39
N PHE A 441 -0.92 -31.85 -9.50
CA PHE A 441 0.16 -31.80 -8.54
C PHE A 441 -0.37 -31.24 -7.21
N ALA A 442 0.02 -31.86 -6.11
CA ALA A 442 -0.27 -31.43 -4.76
C ALA A 442 1.00 -31.40 -3.92
N THR A 443 1.11 -30.44 -3.04
CA THR A 443 2.21 -30.34 -2.07
C THR A 443 1.71 -29.66 -0.80
N ASP A 444 2.23 -30.09 0.32
CA ASP A 444 2.07 -29.50 1.64
C ASP A 444 3.44 -29.04 2.17
N ASP A 445 3.43 -28.12 3.10
CA ASP A 445 4.64 -27.61 3.74
C ASP A 445 4.31 -27.06 5.14
N THR A 446 5.34 -26.87 5.95
CA THR A 446 5.23 -26.23 7.27
C THR A 446 6.35 -25.22 7.44
N SER A 447 6.05 -24.11 8.08
CA SER A 447 7.04 -23.06 8.36
C SER A 447 7.01 -22.67 9.84
N HIS A 448 8.20 -22.54 10.42
CA HIS A 448 8.43 -22.09 11.79
C HIS A 448 9.27 -20.82 11.76
N ASN A 449 8.75 -19.74 12.29
CA ASN A 449 9.37 -18.43 12.20
C ASN A 449 9.48 -17.78 13.57
N LEU A 450 10.59 -17.11 13.82
CA LEU A 450 10.83 -16.33 15.01
C LEU A 450 11.15 -14.88 14.62
N ALA A 451 10.44 -13.94 15.21
CA ALA A 451 10.78 -12.52 15.16
C ALA A 451 11.22 -12.04 16.55
N PHE A 452 12.09 -11.04 16.54
CA PHE A 452 12.62 -10.41 17.74
C PHE A 452 12.90 -8.95 17.49
N GLU A 453 12.64 -8.08 18.47
CA GLU A 453 13.00 -6.67 18.40
C GLU A 453 13.53 -6.17 19.77
N LEU A 454 14.38 -5.16 19.72
CA LEU A 454 14.91 -4.46 20.89
C LEU A 454 15.15 -2.99 20.51
N THR A 455 14.60 -2.08 21.33
CA THR A 455 14.70 -0.64 21.08
C THR A 455 14.98 0.12 22.39
N PRO A 456 16.25 0.35 22.77
CA PRO A 456 16.58 1.33 23.78
C PRO A 456 16.30 2.76 23.29
N ASN A 457 15.74 3.59 24.16
CA ASN A 457 15.44 5.00 23.92
C ASN A 457 16.09 5.87 25.02
N PHE A 458 16.63 7.02 24.58
CA PHE A 458 17.19 8.05 25.46
C PHE A 458 16.48 9.36 25.22
N THR A 459 15.76 9.82 26.23
CA THR A 459 15.12 11.13 26.29
C THR A 459 16.11 12.13 26.86
N TYR A 460 16.57 13.09 26.05
CA TYR A 460 17.60 14.06 26.47
C TYR A 460 17.03 15.45 26.73
N SER A 461 15.77 15.69 26.36
CA SER A 461 15.01 16.89 26.66
C SER A 461 13.52 16.55 26.76
N ASN A 462 12.67 17.51 27.08
CA ASN A 462 11.22 17.32 27.19
C ASN A 462 10.59 16.86 25.86
N THR A 463 11.21 17.16 24.72
CA THR A 463 10.73 16.86 23.36
C THR A 463 11.69 15.96 22.58
N GLY A 464 12.95 15.88 23.04
CA GLY A 464 14.02 15.23 22.29
C GLY A 464 14.31 13.81 22.75
N LYS A 465 14.32 12.86 21.81
CA LYS A 465 14.68 11.46 22.06
C LYS A 465 15.61 10.92 20.96
N ILE A 466 16.51 10.03 21.37
CA ILE A 466 17.38 9.24 20.48
C ILE A 466 17.06 7.78 20.74
N TYR A 467 16.92 7.00 19.69
CA TYR A 467 16.71 5.56 19.82
C TYR A 467 17.67 4.77 18.94
N ALA A 468 17.97 3.55 19.35
CA ALA A 468 18.57 2.53 18.51
C ALA A 468 17.61 1.34 18.44
N LYS A 469 17.44 0.74 17.26
CA LYS A 469 16.57 -0.41 17.07
C LYS A 469 17.33 -1.54 16.40
N TYR A 470 17.15 -2.73 16.92
CA TYR A 470 17.46 -3.97 16.23
C TYR A 470 16.18 -4.80 16.07
N GLU A 471 15.98 -5.31 14.88
CA GLU A 471 14.87 -6.20 14.59
C GLU A 471 15.35 -7.38 13.73
N ARG A 472 14.92 -8.60 14.08
CA ARG A 472 14.93 -9.79 13.25
C ARG A 472 13.49 -10.13 12.88
N GLY A 473 13.20 -10.17 11.60
CA GLY A 473 11.91 -10.59 11.09
C GLY A 473 12.03 -11.60 9.96
N PHE A 474 10.89 -11.96 9.35
CA PHE A 474 10.81 -13.00 8.34
C PHE A 474 9.73 -12.70 7.29
N ILE A 475 9.89 -13.34 6.11
CA ILE A 475 8.84 -13.45 5.10
C ILE A 475 8.72 -14.93 4.74
N SER A 476 7.58 -15.53 5.06
CA SER A 476 7.28 -16.92 4.72
C SER A 476 6.99 -17.06 3.23
N PRO A 477 7.33 -18.17 2.57
CA PRO A 477 6.89 -18.45 1.22
C PRO A 477 5.36 -18.35 1.10
N SER A 478 4.87 -17.92 -0.05
CA SER A 478 3.44 -18.09 -0.33
C SER A 478 3.19 -19.47 -0.93
N PRO A 479 1.99 -20.06 -0.77
CA PRO A 479 1.69 -21.39 -1.32
C PRO A 479 1.93 -21.48 -2.83
N SER A 480 1.69 -20.41 -3.58
CA SER A 480 1.96 -20.38 -5.03
C SER A 480 3.44 -20.52 -5.39
N GLN A 481 4.35 -20.21 -4.47
CA GLN A 481 5.80 -20.34 -4.67
C GLN A 481 6.29 -21.76 -4.37
N LEU A 482 5.52 -22.57 -3.66
CA LEU A 482 5.90 -23.96 -3.33
C LEU A 482 5.88 -24.90 -4.52
N VAL A 483 5.40 -24.45 -5.69
CA VAL A 483 5.28 -25.29 -6.90
C VAL A 483 6.25 -24.79 -7.96
N ASN A 484 7.20 -25.62 -8.34
CA ASN A 484 8.11 -25.43 -9.45
C ASN A 484 7.79 -26.39 -10.62
N LYS A 485 8.30 -26.08 -11.82
CA LYS A 485 8.19 -26.94 -12.99
C LYS A 485 9.59 -27.28 -13.52
N ASP A 486 9.89 -28.57 -13.66
CA ASP A 486 11.17 -29.00 -14.22
C ASP A 486 11.23 -28.77 -15.74
N GLN A 487 12.33 -28.17 -16.19
CA GLN A 487 12.51 -27.74 -17.57
C GLN A 487 12.60 -28.92 -18.55
N LYS A 488 13.18 -30.08 -18.13
CA LYS A 488 13.44 -31.22 -19.00
C LYS A 488 12.25 -32.15 -19.03
N SER A 489 11.77 -32.54 -17.84
CA SER A 489 10.65 -33.48 -17.72
C SER A 489 9.29 -32.85 -17.92
N GLN A 490 9.21 -31.50 -17.83
CA GLN A 490 7.98 -30.70 -17.86
C GLN A 490 7.01 -31.04 -16.71
N LYS A 491 7.47 -31.72 -15.65
CA LYS A 491 6.66 -32.11 -14.49
C LYS A 491 6.78 -31.09 -13.36
N TYR A 492 5.71 -30.97 -12.59
CA TYR A 492 5.70 -30.15 -11.38
C TYR A 492 6.41 -30.87 -10.22
N TYR A 493 7.02 -30.08 -9.32
CA TYR A 493 7.68 -30.57 -8.12
C TYR A 493 7.65 -29.50 -7.02
N SER A 494 7.83 -29.91 -5.76
CA SER A 494 7.87 -29.00 -4.60
C SER A 494 9.14 -28.16 -4.61
N ALA A 495 9.01 -26.85 -4.35
CA ALA A 495 10.12 -25.90 -4.47
C ALA A 495 11.13 -25.96 -3.31
N ASN A 496 10.75 -26.50 -2.15
CA ASN A 496 11.58 -26.54 -0.92
C ASN A 496 12.24 -25.20 -0.61
N LEU A 497 11.44 -24.19 -0.31
CA LEU A 497 11.89 -22.83 -0.03
C LEU A 497 12.05 -22.61 1.46
N ASP A 498 13.17 -21.99 1.84
CA ASP A 498 13.34 -21.44 3.18
C ASP A 498 12.62 -20.08 3.32
N PRO A 499 12.12 -19.74 4.51
CA PRO A 499 11.65 -18.39 4.79
C PRO A 499 12.77 -17.36 4.61
N GLU A 500 12.43 -16.21 4.03
CA GLU A 500 13.35 -15.06 4.00
C GLU A 500 13.54 -14.55 5.44
N ILE A 501 14.77 -14.30 5.84
CA ILE A 501 15.11 -13.72 7.14
C ILE A 501 15.77 -12.37 6.93
N PHE A 502 15.32 -11.37 7.68
CA PHE A 502 15.94 -10.06 7.62
C PHE A 502 16.36 -9.55 9.02
N HIS A 503 17.42 -8.75 9.02
CA HIS A 503 17.95 -8.06 10.18
C HIS A 503 17.98 -6.56 9.87
N THR A 504 17.29 -5.76 10.66
CA THR A 504 17.27 -4.30 10.53
C THR A 504 17.93 -3.67 11.75
N PHE A 505 18.89 -2.79 11.50
CA PHE A 505 19.51 -1.90 12.47
C PHE A 505 19.12 -0.47 12.12
N GLU A 506 18.67 0.28 13.11
CA GLU A 506 18.23 1.67 12.92
C GLU A 506 18.72 2.54 14.08
N LEU A 507 19.11 3.75 13.74
CA LEU A 507 19.37 4.84 14.70
C LEU A 507 18.49 6.00 14.32
N GLY A 508 17.80 6.58 15.28
CA GLY A 508 16.92 7.71 15.02
C GLY A 508 17.01 8.76 16.12
N ILE A 509 16.68 9.96 15.73
CA ILE A 509 16.51 11.13 16.60
C ILE A 509 15.21 11.82 16.21
N ASP A 510 14.45 12.22 17.22
CA ASP A 510 13.20 12.93 17.09
C ASP A 510 13.22 14.09 18.10
N ASP A 511 12.91 15.30 17.66
CA ASP A 511 12.86 16.47 18.54
C ASP A 511 11.94 17.56 18.00
N PHE A 512 11.51 18.45 18.90
CA PHE A 512 10.71 19.61 18.58
C PHE A 512 11.30 20.84 19.25
N TRP A 513 11.94 21.71 18.45
CA TRP A 513 12.70 22.85 18.92
C TRP A 513 11.90 24.14 18.83
N TRP A 514 12.07 25.03 19.80
CA TRP A 514 11.50 26.40 19.82
C TRP A 514 9.98 26.44 19.63
N ASP A 515 9.25 25.39 19.97
CA ASP A 515 7.79 25.28 19.86
C ASP A 515 7.22 25.41 18.43
N PHE A 516 8.10 25.43 17.40
CA PHE A 516 7.67 25.53 16.02
C PHE A 516 8.43 24.65 15.03
N TYR A 517 9.53 24.02 15.43
CA TYR A 517 10.40 23.25 14.51
C TYR A 517 10.50 21.79 14.91
N GLY A 518 9.78 20.95 14.18
CA GLY A 518 9.87 19.49 14.32
C GLY A 518 10.96 18.89 13.43
N PHE A 519 11.73 17.98 13.99
CA PHE A 519 12.85 17.32 13.34
C PHE A 519 12.83 15.82 13.65
N ASN A 520 12.80 14.97 12.61
CA ASN A 520 12.94 13.53 12.73
C ASN A 520 13.97 13.04 11.70
N LEU A 521 15.00 12.34 12.14
CA LEU A 521 16.01 11.70 11.30
C LEU A 521 16.19 10.25 11.71
N SER A 522 16.10 9.34 10.76
CA SER A 522 16.48 7.94 10.94
C SER A 522 17.49 7.49 9.90
N VAL A 523 18.43 6.64 10.31
CA VAL A 523 19.38 5.96 9.43
C VAL A 523 19.25 4.46 9.69
N PHE A 524 19.06 3.67 8.65
CA PHE A 524 18.84 2.25 8.78
C PHE A 524 19.70 1.41 7.84
N TYR A 525 19.96 0.19 8.26
CA TYR A 525 20.60 -0.85 7.48
C TYR A 525 19.82 -2.16 7.63
N THR A 526 19.28 -2.69 6.52
CA THR A 526 18.58 -3.98 6.49
C THR A 526 19.39 -4.97 5.65
N LEU A 527 19.73 -6.10 6.23
CA LEU A 527 20.30 -7.25 5.56
C LEU A 527 19.26 -8.36 5.48
N SER A 528 18.98 -8.86 4.29
CA SER A 528 18.06 -9.98 4.07
C SER A 528 18.81 -11.16 3.51
N LYS A 529 18.48 -12.35 4.03
CA LYS A 529 19.00 -13.65 3.57
C LYS A 529 17.87 -14.47 2.98
N ASP A 530 18.20 -15.34 2.07
CA ASP A 530 17.31 -16.31 1.47
C ASP A 530 16.07 -15.68 0.80
N GLU A 531 16.20 -14.47 0.24
CA GLU A 531 15.09 -13.83 -0.47
C GLU A 531 14.59 -14.70 -1.61
N ILE A 532 13.27 -14.96 -1.64
CA ILE A 532 12.64 -15.79 -2.67
C ILE A 532 12.55 -15.01 -3.97
N SER A 533 13.15 -15.53 -5.01
CA SER A 533 13.13 -14.98 -6.37
C SER A 533 12.51 -15.94 -7.36
N TYR A 534 12.06 -15.39 -8.48
CA TYR A 534 11.44 -16.12 -9.56
C TYR A 534 12.31 -16.07 -10.81
N LEU A 535 12.56 -17.20 -11.41
CA LEU A 535 13.24 -17.34 -12.68
C LEU A 535 12.35 -18.06 -13.67
N GLY A 536 12.06 -17.45 -14.82
CA GLY A 536 11.27 -18.03 -15.89
C GLY A 536 10.52 -16.99 -16.69
N ASN A 537 9.83 -17.45 -17.74
CA ASN A 537 8.98 -16.60 -18.56
C ASN A 537 7.50 -16.88 -18.28
N PRO A 538 6.81 -16.05 -17.47
CA PRO A 538 5.40 -16.26 -17.14
C PRO A 538 4.47 -16.11 -18.36
N HIS A 539 4.94 -15.49 -19.44
CA HIS A 539 4.18 -15.25 -20.66
C HIS A 539 4.49 -16.25 -21.79
N ALA A 540 5.41 -17.20 -21.56
CA ALA A 540 5.69 -18.21 -22.57
C ALA A 540 4.51 -19.15 -22.74
N THR A 541 3.94 -19.16 -23.92
CA THR A 541 2.91 -20.11 -24.32
C THR A 541 3.54 -21.48 -24.60
N GLY A 542 2.94 -22.56 -24.10
CA GLY A 542 3.37 -23.89 -24.43
C GLY A 542 4.31 -24.57 -23.42
N GLY A 543 4.07 -24.40 -22.13
CA GLY A 543 4.78 -25.12 -21.09
C GLY A 543 6.00 -24.37 -20.57
N ALA A 544 5.77 -23.09 -20.26
CA ALA A 544 6.80 -22.25 -19.71
C ALA A 544 7.48 -22.88 -18.51
N PHE A 545 8.79 -22.90 -18.56
CA PHE A 545 9.63 -23.18 -17.42
C PHE A 545 9.54 -22.01 -16.43
N TRP A 546 9.29 -22.30 -15.17
CA TRP A 546 9.46 -21.34 -14.08
C TRP A 546 10.03 -22.03 -12.84
N LYS A 547 10.77 -21.29 -12.07
CA LYS A 547 11.39 -21.76 -10.85
C LYS A 547 11.44 -20.66 -9.80
N TYR A 548 10.90 -20.95 -8.61
CA TYR A 548 11.16 -20.19 -7.40
C TYR A 548 12.40 -20.76 -6.70
N TYR A 549 13.22 -19.89 -6.14
CA TYR A 549 14.43 -20.25 -5.42
C TYR A 549 14.81 -19.12 -4.44
N ASN A 550 15.56 -19.47 -3.41
CA ASN A 550 16.13 -18.47 -2.51
C ASN A 550 17.40 -17.89 -3.16
N ILE A 551 17.50 -16.55 -3.23
CA ILE A 551 18.76 -15.85 -3.56
C ILE A 551 19.55 -15.64 -2.29
N ASP A 552 20.90 -15.49 -2.43
CA ASP A 552 21.77 -15.51 -1.28
C ASP A 552 21.51 -14.37 -0.29
N GLU A 553 21.71 -13.11 -0.69
CA GLU A 553 21.51 -11.95 0.20
C GLU A 553 21.15 -10.68 -0.59
N THR A 554 20.38 -9.80 0.08
CA THR A 554 20.18 -8.41 -0.36
C THR A 554 20.41 -7.46 0.79
N ARG A 555 20.77 -6.20 0.48
CA ARG A 555 20.96 -5.16 1.50
C ARG A 555 20.24 -3.88 1.12
N ARG A 556 19.84 -3.14 2.14
CA ARG A 556 19.20 -1.83 2.02
C ARG A 556 19.80 -0.89 3.05
N LEU A 557 20.44 0.17 2.59
CA LEU A 557 20.99 1.26 3.42
C LEU A 557 20.23 2.52 3.08
N GLY A 558 19.71 3.21 4.08
CA GLY A 558 18.98 4.45 3.85
C GLY A 558 18.99 5.44 4.99
N ALA A 559 18.57 6.64 4.69
CA ALA A 559 18.33 7.71 5.64
C ALA A 559 17.01 8.41 5.30
N GLU A 560 16.23 8.73 6.32
CA GLU A 560 14.94 9.40 6.22
C GLU A 560 14.96 10.64 7.13
N LEU A 561 14.78 11.81 6.53
CA LEU A 561 14.71 13.10 7.22
C LEU A 561 13.32 13.69 7.03
N ASN A 562 12.66 14.05 8.11
CA ASN A 562 11.39 14.77 8.11
C ASN A 562 11.52 16.03 8.93
N LEU A 563 11.07 17.13 8.38
CA LEU A 563 11.05 18.45 9.01
C LEU A 563 9.63 19.01 8.96
N SER A 564 9.20 19.63 10.03
CA SER A 564 7.96 20.40 10.09
C SER A 564 8.21 21.74 10.76
N GLN A 565 7.67 22.81 10.20
CA GLN A 565 7.74 24.14 10.80
C GLN A 565 6.35 24.75 10.83
N ASN A 566 5.99 25.26 12.02
CA ASN A 566 4.71 25.90 12.28
C ASN A 566 5.00 27.37 12.60
N PHE A 567 4.64 28.28 11.70
CA PHE A 567 4.84 29.72 11.84
C PHE A 567 3.50 30.45 11.94
N LEU A 568 3.53 31.68 12.40
CA LEU A 568 2.38 32.59 12.45
C LEU A 568 1.17 31.97 13.19
N ASP A 569 1.41 31.43 14.39
CA ASP A 569 0.40 30.73 15.18
C ASP A 569 -0.31 29.62 14.36
N GLU A 570 0.50 28.77 13.71
CA GLU A 570 0.07 27.67 12.85
C GLU A 570 -0.68 28.06 11.56
N SER A 571 -0.76 29.36 11.26
CA SER A 571 -1.33 29.79 9.97
C SER A 571 -0.45 29.43 8.77
N LEU A 572 0.86 29.23 8.97
CA LEU A 572 1.80 28.80 7.96
C LEU A 572 2.51 27.52 8.41
N ILE A 573 2.24 26.42 7.71
CA ILE A 573 2.85 25.11 7.97
C ILE A 573 3.73 24.74 6.79
N LEU A 574 4.99 24.43 7.08
CA LEU A 574 5.93 23.87 6.11
C LEU A 574 6.30 22.44 6.52
N LYS A 575 6.19 21.51 5.59
CA LYS A 575 6.59 20.11 5.79
C LYS A 575 7.59 19.74 4.70
N GLN A 576 8.78 19.26 5.05
CA GLN A 576 9.77 18.80 4.09
C GLN A 576 10.24 17.38 4.47
N SER A 577 10.56 16.59 3.46
CA SER A 577 11.20 15.30 3.68
C SER A 577 12.24 14.98 2.62
N LEU A 578 13.22 14.21 3.03
CA LEU A 578 14.24 13.65 2.16
C LEU A 578 14.50 12.19 2.53
N THR A 579 14.32 11.30 1.58
CA THR A 579 14.68 9.89 1.73
C THR A 579 15.83 9.58 0.78
N TYR A 580 16.90 9.00 1.31
CA TYR A 580 17.98 8.38 0.55
C TYR A 580 17.96 6.87 0.76
N LEU A 581 18.15 6.10 -0.34
CA LEU A 581 18.05 4.65 -0.31
C LEU A 581 19.00 3.99 -1.30
N ASP A 582 19.90 3.10 -0.83
CA ASP A 582 20.72 2.22 -1.66
C ASP A 582 20.32 0.76 -1.40
N ALA A 583 19.54 0.18 -2.32
CA ALA A 583 19.02 -1.19 -2.25
C ALA A 583 19.69 -2.05 -3.33
N LYS A 584 20.38 -3.14 -2.92
CA LYS A 584 21.19 -3.98 -3.81
C LYS A 584 21.12 -5.46 -3.44
N ILE A 585 21.32 -6.29 -4.45
CA ILE A 585 21.72 -7.69 -4.25
C ILE A 585 23.18 -7.67 -3.77
N SER A 586 23.48 -8.32 -2.65
CA SER A 586 24.80 -8.29 -1.99
C SER A 586 25.56 -9.61 -2.03
N LYS A 587 24.92 -10.68 -2.49
CA LYS A 587 25.56 -11.97 -2.82
C LYS A 587 24.81 -12.67 -3.95
N GLY A 588 25.42 -13.71 -4.51
CA GLY A 588 24.86 -14.54 -5.55
C GLY A 588 25.24 -14.12 -6.95
N ILE A 589 24.59 -14.71 -7.94
CA ILE A 589 24.90 -14.53 -9.37
C ILE A 589 24.70 -13.10 -9.87
N ASN A 590 23.86 -12.33 -9.16
CA ASN A 590 23.49 -10.96 -9.48
C ASN A 590 24.06 -9.94 -8.47
N ASP A 591 25.16 -10.31 -7.78
CA ASP A 591 25.83 -9.44 -6.80
C ASP A 591 26.17 -8.06 -7.38
N GLY A 592 25.93 -7.01 -6.60
CA GLY A 592 26.16 -5.61 -6.95
C GLY A 592 25.04 -4.95 -7.76
N LEU A 593 24.05 -5.69 -8.27
CA LEU A 593 22.93 -5.10 -8.99
C LEU A 593 21.94 -4.39 -8.06
N GLU A 594 21.38 -3.30 -8.54
CA GLU A 594 20.35 -2.53 -7.83
C GLU A 594 19.01 -3.29 -7.82
N ILE A 595 18.23 -3.17 -6.74
CA ILE A 595 16.86 -3.66 -6.71
C ILE A 595 16.05 -2.82 -7.71
N PRO A 596 15.34 -3.44 -8.68
CA PRO A 596 14.58 -2.70 -9.69
C PRO A 596 13.45 -1.86 -9.09
N TYR A 597 13.08 -0.79 -9.80
CA TYR A 597 11.97 0.13 -9.48
C TYR A 597 12.16 0.95 -8.19
N VAL A 598 13.34 0.95 -7.61
CA VAL A 598 13.67 1.69 -6.39
C VAL A 598 14.37 3.00 -6.75
N SER A 599 13.72 4.13 -6.46
CA SER A 599 14.34 5.46 -6.55
C SER A 599 15.29 5.67 -5.38
N LYS A 600 16.53 6.12 -5.66
CA LYS A 600 17.53 6.39 -4.60
C LYS A 600 17.21 7.61 -3.76
N ILE A 601 16.57 8.60 -4.34
CA ILE A 601 16.20 9.85 -3.67
C ILE A 601 14.72 10.11 -3.93
N LYS A 602 13.98 10.34 -2.84
CA LYS A 602 12.68 10.97 -2.85
C LYS A 602 12.73 12.19 -1.97
N ALA A 603 12.24 13.33 -2.47
CA ALA A 603 12.11 14.53 -1.68
C ALA A 603 10.68 15.08 -1.81
N THR A 604 10.13 15.57 -0.71
CA THR A 604 8.84 16.24 -0.69
C THR A 604 8.94 17.58 0.00
N ALA A 605 8.16 18.57 -0.44
CA ALA A 605 8.00 19.82 0.25
C ALA A 605 6.53 20.25 0.14
N GLY A 606 5.89 20.47 1.27
CA GLY A 606 4.52 20.96 1.39
C GLY A 606 4.49 22.32 2.08
N LEU A 607 3.66 23.20 1.59
CA LEU A 607 3.33 24.49 2.21
C LEU A 607 1.83 24.56 2.33
N GLU A 608 1.35 24.84 3.53
CA GLU A 608 -0.06 25.12 3.82
C GLU A 608 -0.16 26.51 4.45
N TYR A 609 -1.06 27.35 3.95
CA TYR A 609 -1.28 28.69 4.48
C TYR A 609 -2.75 28.97 4.72
N ALA A 610 -3.11 29.25 5.95
CA ALA A 610 -4.44 29.66 6.37
C ALA A 610 -4.52 31.21 6.39
N TRP A 611 -5.18 31.79 5.41
CA TRP A 611 -5.41 33.26 5.35
C TRP A 611 -6.33 33.75 6.47
N ASN A 612 -7.27 32.88 6.83
CA ASN A 612 -8.20 33.08 7.93
C ASN A 612 -8.88 31.73 8.24
N LYS A 613 -9.74 31.67 9.23
CA LYS A 613 -10.49 30.47 9.66
C LYS A 613 -11.33 29.80 8.55
N ASN A 614 -11.60 30.51 7.45
CA ASN A 614 -12.48 30.06 6.38
C ASN A 614 -11.72 29.69 5.09
N PHE A 615 -10.53 30.21 4.89
CA PHE A 615 -9.81 30.07 3.63
C PHE A 615 -8.35 29.69 3.84
N SER A 616 -7.94 28.62 3.21
CA SER A 616 -6.54 28.17 3.18
C SER A 616 -6.15 27.69 1.77
N ASN A 617 -4.86 27.62 1.53
CA ASN A 617 -4.30 27.04 0.31
C ASN A 617 -3.12 26.15 0.65
N PHE A 618 -2.78 25.26 -0.30
CA PHE A 618 -1.60 24.43 -0.19
C PHE A 618 -0.84 24.34 -1.52
N VAL A 619 0.46 24.03 -1.40
CA VAL A 619 1.35 23.67 -2.49
C VAL A 619 2.15 22.45 -2.06
N ASP A 620 2.08 21.37 -2.83
CA ASP A 620 2.88 20.17 -2.59
C ASP A 620 3.83 19.94 -3.78
N LEU A 621 5.09 19.66 -3.46
CA LEU A 621 6.16 19.36 -4.40
C LEU A 621 6.71 17.96 -4.09
N THR A 622 6.90 17.13 -5.11
CA THR A 622 7.46 15.78 -4.93
C THR A 622 8.46 15.49 -6.05
N TYR A 623 9.67 15.08 -5.68
CA TYR A 623 10.72 14.66 -6.59
C TYR A 623 11.04 13.18 -6.39
N PHE A 624 11.20 12.46 -7.50
CA PHE A 624 11.70 11.09 -7.53
C PHE A 624 12.94 11.04 -8.43
N SER A 625 14.04 10.51 -7.91
CA SER A 625 15.21 10.23 -8.74
C SER A 625 14.97 9.03 -9.66
N ARG A 626 15.82 8.91 -10.68
CA ARG A 626 15.78 7.76 -11.58
C ARG A 626 15.91 6.44 -10.84
N ALA A 627 15.27 5.38 -11.40
CA ALA A 627 15.34 4.01 -10.91
C ALA A 627 15.72 3.04 -12.03
N LYS A 628 16.29 1.89 -11.70
CA LYS A 628 16.48 0.79 -12.66
C LYS A 628 15.14 0.18 -13.03
N ASP A 629 14.96 -0.22 -14.30
CA ASP A 629 13.85 -1.09 -14.69
C ASP A 629 14.13 -2.56 -14.34
N GLY A 630 13.20 -3.47 -14.65
CA GLY A 630 13.30 -4.89 -14.33
C GLY A 630 14.50 -5.61 -14.93
N GLY A 631 15.10 -5.05 -15.99
CA GLY A 631 16.22 -5.65 -16.69
C GLY A 631 15.85 -6.93 -17.46
N LYS A 632 16.84 -7.53 -18.13
CA LYS A 632 16.70 -8.81 -18.83
C LYS A 632 17.33 -9.92 -17.99
N ILE A 633 16.57 -10.96 -17.71
CA ILE A 633 17.05 -12.19 -17.07
C ILE A 633 17.40 -13.21 -18.16
N ASP A 634 18.60 -13.75 -18.13
CA ASP A 634 18.99 -14.93 -18.89
C ASP A 634 18.37 -16.18 -18.24
N GLU A 635 17.42 -16.80 -18.90
CA GLU A 635 16.65 -17.93 -18.35
C GLU A 635 17.50 -19.19 -18.07
N THR A 636 18.66 -19.31 -18.70
CA THR A 636 19.57 -20.45 -18.51
C THR A 636 20.45 -20.27 -17.30
N THR A 637 21.00 -19.06 -17.13
CA THR A 637 21.98 -18.76 -16.09
C THR A 637 21.41 -18.05 -14.88
N GLY A 638 20.22 -17.44 -14.99
CA GLY A 638 19.64 -16.58 -13.97
C GLY A 638 20.28 -15.20 -13.86
N LYS A 639 21.28 -14.92 -14.72
CA LYS A 639 22.00 -13.63 -14.68
C LYS A 639 21.14 -12.51 -15.22
N MET A 640 21.01 -11.43 -14.45
CA MET A 640 20.29 -10.23 -14.83
C MET A 640 21.21 -9.20 -15.48
N SER A 641 20.74 -8.51 -16.50
CA SER A 641 21.38 -7.34 -17.10
C SER A 641 20.48 -6.11 -16.96
N GLN A 642 20.95 -5.06 -16.28
CA GLN A 642 20.20 -3.84 -15.97
C GLN A 642 20.76 -2.65 -16.74
N ASN A 643 20.32 -2.45 -17.99
CA ASN A 643 20.88 -1.40 -18.87
C ASN A 643 19.97 -0.17 -18.98
N ALA A 644 18.71 -0.26 -18.58
CA ALA A 644 17.74 0.81 -18.72
C ALA A 644 17.37 1.48 -17.39
N TRP A 645 16.90 2.73 -17.52
CA TRP A 645 16.50 3.59 -16.41
C TRP A 645 15.11 4.16 -16.65
N ILE A 646 14.28 4.11 -15.63
CA ILE A 646 13.11 4.96 -15.50
C ILE A 646 13.61 6.35 -15.14
N LYS A 647 13.23 7.37 -15.92
CA LYS A 647 13.72 8.74 -15.72
C LYS A 647 13.18 9.34 -14.44
N ASP A 648 13.97 10.26 -13.86
CA ASP A 648 13.53 11.11 -12.75
C ASP A 648 12.39 12.04 -13.16
N TYR A 649 11.58 12.40 -12.19
CA TYR A 649 10.46 13.32 -12.38
C TYR A 649 10.14 14.13 -11.13
N PHE A 650 9.48 15.26 -11.38
CA PHE A 650 9.02 16.21 -10.37
C PHE A 650 7.55 16.49 -10.57
N LEU A 651 6.76 16.41 -9.50
CA LEU A 651 5.33 16.69 -9.48
C LEU A 651 5.06 17.89 -8.59
N SER A 652 4.06 18.68 -8.96
CA SER A 652 3.60 19.82 -8.17
C SER A 652 2.08 19.87 -8.17
N ASP A 653 1.51 20.00 -6.98
CA ASP A 653 0.08 20.08 -6.75
C ASP A 653 -0.24 21.39 -6.02
N VAL A 654 -1.37 21.99 -6.34
CA VAL A 654 -1.85 23.22 -5.69
C VAL A 654 -3.34 23.10 -5.43
N GLY A 655 -3.81 23.67 -4.33
CA GLY A 655 -5.23 23.68 -4.05
C GLY A 655 -5.62 24.74 -3.04
N VAL A 656 -6.93 24.94 -2.94
CA VAL A 656 -7.57 25.89 -2.03
C VAL A 656 -8.71 25.22 -1.30
N ASN A 657 -8.86 25.54 -0.03
CA ASN A 657 -9.96 25.13 0.83
C ASN A 657 -10.75 26.37 1.25
N TYR A 658 -12.07 26.26 1.17
CA TYR A 658 -12.98 27.27 1.67
C TYR A 658 -14.05 26.63 2.55
N HIS A 659 -14.13 27.10 3.81
CA HIS A 659 -15.12 26.66 4.78
C HIS A 659 -16.08 27.83 5.08
N TYR A 660 -17.35 27.61 4.90
CA TYR A 660 -18.36 28.58 5.28
C TYR A 660 -19.51 27.90 6.00
N LYS A 661 -19.61 28.09 7.30
CA LYS A 661 -20.57 27.38 8.15
C LYS A 661 -20.45 25.87 7.93
N ASN A 662 -21.50 25.24 7.42
CA ASN A 662 -21.61 23.81 7.17
C ASN A 662 -21.11 23.39 5.77
N LEU A 663 -20.72 24.33 4.93
CA LEU A 663 -20.22 24.05 3.57
C LEU A 663 -18.69 24.08 3.53
N GLN A 664 -18.11 23.05 3.01
CA GLN A 664 -16.71 22.99 2.65
C GLN A 664 -16.58 22.89 1.12
N VAL A 665 -15.72 23.71 0.54
CA VAL A 665 -15.38 23.68 -0.89
C VAL A 665 -13.87 23.52 -1.02
N LEU A 666 -13.46 22.52 -1.77
CA LEU A 666 -12.08 22.22 -2.09
C LEU A 666 -11.90 22.25 -3.60
N ALA A 667 -10.87 22.91 -4.10
CA ALA A 667 -10.52 22.88 -5.53
C ALA A 667 -9.01 22.90 -5.72
N GLY A 668 -8.53 22.26 -6.80
CA GLY A 668 -7.09 22.26 -7.05
C GLY A 668 -6.68 21.67 -8.39
N ILE A 669 -5.38 21.65 -8.59
CA ILE A 669 -4.70 21.16 -9.78
C ILE A 669 -3.55 20.26 -9.33
N ARG A 670 -3.53 19.02 -9.81
CA ARG A 670 -2.41 18.08 -9.64
C ARG A 670 -1.56 18.05 -10.89
N ASN A 671 -0.27 17.75 -10.70
CA ASN A 671 0.73 17.80 -11.76
C ASN A 671 0.61 19.10 -12.56
N LEU A 672 0.67 20.24 -11.84
CA LEU A 672 0.45 21.60 -12.36
C LEU A 672 1.20 21.90 -13.67
N PHE A 673 2.42 21.37 -13.82
CA PHE A 673 3.29 21.59 -14.96
C PHE A 673 3.12 20.53 -16.06
N ASP A 674 2.10 19.65 -15.94
CA ASP A 674 1.84 18.55 -16.90
C ASP A 674 3.09 17.72 -17.20
N ARG A 675 3.85 17.35 -16.16
CA ARG A 675 5.06 16.56 -16.32
C ARG A 675 4.71 15.17 -16.82
N LYS A 676 5.29 14.78 -17.96
CA LYS A 676 5.19 13.41 -18.49
C LYS A 676 6.22 12.53 -17.81
N TYR A 677 5.78 11.39 -17.26
CA TYR A 677 6.62 10.42 -16.52
C TYR A 677 6.06 9.02 -16.64
N TYR A 678 6.88 8.03 -16.30
CA TYR A 678 6.49 6.62 -16.31
C TYR A 678 6.39 6.09 -14.90
N THR A 679 5.31 5.37 -14.61
CA THR A 679 5.10 4.64 -13.34
C THR A 679 5.61 3.19 -13.44
N TYR A 680 5.80 2.69 -14.66
CA TYR A 680 6.39 1.39 -14.97
C TYR A 680 7.10 1.46 -16.32
N GLN A 681 8.21 0.73 -16.42
CA GLN A 681 8.97 0.56 -17.64
C GLN A 681 9.58 -0.85 -17.66
N ASP A 682 9.31 -1.58 -18.72
CA ASP A 682 10.01 -2.80 -19.10
C ASP A 682 10.59 -2.60 -20.49
N SER A 683 11.87 -2.28 -20.55
CA SER A 683 12.57 -1.98 -21.79
C SER A 683 12.81 -3.23 -22.65
N VAL A 684 12.78 -4.41 -22.05
CA VAL A 684 12.97 -5.70 -22.73
C VAL A 684 11.73 -6.05 -23.56
N ASN A 685 10.56 -5.89 -22.94
CA ASN A 685 9.27 -6.18 -23.59
C ASN A 685 8.64 -4.94 -24.24
N ASN A 686 9.32 -3.79 -24.22
CA ASN A 686 8.84 -2.52 -24.74
C ASN A 686 7.47 -2.13 -24.16
N GLN A 687 7.30 -2.26 -22.84
CA GLN A 687 6.07 -1.98 -22.11
C GLN A 687 6.25 -0.79 -21.17
N TYR A 688 5.33 0.18 -21.27
CA TYR A 688 5.37 1.44 -20.52
C TYR A 688 3.99 1.76 -19.95
N LEU A 689 3.92 2.15 -18.68
CA LEU A 689 2.76 2.78 -18.08
C LEU A 689 3.08 4.23 -17.78
N VAL A 690 2.26 5.11 -18.30
CA VAL A 690 2.41 6.55 -18.12
C VAL A 690 1.79 6.99 -16.80
N GLY A 691 2.42 7.97 -16.14
CA GLY A 691 1.84 8.64 -15.01
C GLY A 691 0.75 9.62 -15.42
N ASN A 692 -0.09 10.01 -14.46
CA ASN A 692 -1.17 10.94 -14.71
C ASN A 692 -0.66 12.33 -15.11
N GLY A 693 -1.17 12.89 -16.20
CA GLY A 693 -0.98 14.27 -16.58
C GLY A 693 -1.68 15.25 -15.65
N ARG A 694 -1.80 16.52 -16.06
CA ARG A 694 -2.48 17.55 -15.28
C ARG A 694 -3.93 17.17 -15.04
N ASN A 695 -4.36 17.25 -13.76
CA ASN A 695 -5.70 16.93 -13.32
C ASN A 695 -6.29 18.07 -12.52
N TYR A 696 -7.50 18.47 -12.86
CA TYR A 696 -8.32 19.47 -12.15
C TYR A 696 -9.34 18.77 -11.30
N TYR A 697 -9.62 19.25 -10.09
CA TYR A 697 -10.64 18.68 -9.22
C TYR A 697 -11.36 19.77 -8.41
N VAL A 698 -12.61 19.47 -8.06
CA VAL A 698 -13.44 20.24 -7.14
C VAL A 698 -14.27 19.30 -6.30
N GLU A 699 -14.44 19.64 -5.02
CA GLU A 699 -15.29 18.92 -4.08
C GLU A 699 -16.14 19.91 -3.30
N PHE A 700 -17.39 19.54 -3.06
CA PHE A 700 -18.33 20.21 -2.18
C PHE A 700 -18.77 19.22 -1.12
N LYS A 701 -18.67 19.60 0.14
CA LYS A 701 -19.14 18.80 1.27
C LYS A 701 -20.01 19.67 2.16
N TYR A 702 -21.17 19.15 2.52
CA TYR A 702 -22.12 19.81 3.39
C TYR A 702 -22.38 18.97 4.64
N LEU A 703 -22.26 19.59 5.82
CA LEU A 703 -22.50 18.99 7.13
C LEU A 703 -23.85 19.50 7.62
N PHE A 704 -24.78 18.61 7.96
CA PHE A 704 -26.12 18.98 8.43
C PHE A 704 -26.18 19.20 9.94
#